data_b8e32a2ffbdc721f77faa27b6238f2cc
#
_entry.id   b8e32a2ffbdc721f77faa27b6238f2cc
#
_cell.length_a   1.000
_cell.length_b   1.000
_cell.length_c   1.000
_cell.angle_alpha   90.00
_cell.angle_beta   90.00
_cell.angle_gamma   90.00
#
_symmetry.space_group_name_H-M   'P 1'
#
loop_
_entity.id
_entity.type
_entity.pdbx_description
1 polymer ?
#
loop_
_entity_poly.entity_id
_entity_poly.type
_entity_poly.pdbx_seq_one_letter_code
_entity_poly.pdbx_strand_id
1 'polypeptide(L)'
;MKNILYSLLSIGLTGLTARISSQTTASPLPSSFQNYVNAAVSPATGIPSVNIPIYDLESLDGGFPISVSLSYHPYSALENNPASEVGLGWTIFKGGSISRVIIGNVDESKNITDITEAEADVFYYTIPGYSGKFNIYKSDTGNGLVINNISGTKLKIEYTRDLTSTKLIINSFKITDDKGYQYFFNDYNIGTYSTNGGTKNHKTGFELNQVKNAGNHEIVSFTYDKKVKYIGTSTTLKYQYCKIKDIITSKGKITFAFDYEPSEDTNNLIPENDPYSIKNIVLSDKQGRLISKYEWIYGRTETNYTNSYGSFISKRSLASLKKLSRDLISYEQTDFEYRDHNNSPPESVPNRICSSDGGAHNYLNGVLKKIIFPTKGSVEYEFEANELYIDKSGIDYTGYNFIEDPALQYYNETVIPYNTATSSVYTFQVPGNSGTQYPVYLENISEHDGIITDPDNPPPVFTFKVKNSAGLIMARINTADCSTPNYRLYPGTYTINTNNAPDDGNFKLYQIVSRPLPYSNRMLELTGARIKTIRSYDSDGTLIKTKKYEYNSFLSPLDGTGFMYYADLADPNALSTSSFILYKNVTETEISGTQNNGSIRYSFKIPEDYKNPMGNYLFFNLTSQALMEKKEILNSSGQLQEKTEYEYTINNIPGASGHALSSNYSYIPGFVQFTKQTSTVKYGSSSQVTRNEVTISPDNFQQISSKLITHNGDIQETFIKYALDLADTRLINANIISIPLETVTKENGDIFATGKTVYGDTSHFYPTAIITTDLAQNPENQMTFDVYDNQGNLVQSTDKAGNPVTTIWGYNQTLPVAQITGAKYNDIASLSVVTAAINASNDDAADPANEAALLTALNNLRLAPQLQGYIITATTYDPLIGVTNTLSAGGIRQSYEYDAAGRLLRIKNSQGQVLKENQYNYKH
;
A
#
# COMPACT_ATOMS: atom_id res chain seq x y z
N MET A 1 -11.40 11.18 -35.54
CA MET A 1 -12.56 11.99 -35.17
C MET A 1 -13.63 11.24 -34.35
N LYS A 2 -14.15 10.10 -34.73
CA LYS A 2 -15.18 9.37 -33.94
C LYS A 2 -14.68 8.89 -32.55
N ASN A 3 -13.44 8.52 -32.40
CA ASN A 3 -12.90 7.97 -31.13
C ASN A 3 -12.62 9.01 -30.03
N ILE A 4 -12.46 10.29 -30.39
CA ILE A 4 -12.22 11.38 -29.43
C ILE A 4 -13.53 11.88 -28.81
N LEU A 5 -14.62 11.84 -29.57
CA LEU A 5 -15.96 12.15 -29.06
C LEU A 5 -16.39 11.15 -27.98
N TYR A 6 -15.99 9.88 -28.11
CA TYR A 6 -16.25 8.83 -27.11
C TYR A 6 -15.42 9.01 -25.83
N SER A 7 -14.21 9.60 -25.90
CA SER A 7 -13.38 9.80 -24.71
C SER A 7 -13.84 10.98 -23.84
N LEU A 8 -14.38 12.03 -24.41
CA LEU A 8 -14.92 13.19 -23.66
C LEU A 8 -16.35 12.91 -23.12
N LEU A 9 -17.15 12.14 -23.85
CA LEU A 9 -18.39 11.59 -23.31
C LEU A 9 -18.11 10.59 -22.19
N SER A 10 -16.99 9.86 -22.22
CA SER A 10 -16.66 8.86 -21.22
C SER A 10 -16.23 9.47 -19.87
N ILE A 11 -15.63 10.65 -19.80
CA ILE A 11 -15.17 11.24 -18.53
C ILE A 11 -16.35 11.83 -17.74
N GLY A 12 -17.37 12.40 -18.43
CA GLY A 12 -18.60 12.84 -17.75
C GLY A 12 -19.65 11.72 -17.57
N LEU A 13 -19.65 10.70 -18.45
CA LEU A 13 -20.58 9.58 -18.41
C LEU A 13 -20.06 8.39 -17.58
N THR A 14 -18.75 8.20 -17.39
CA THR A 14 -18.22 7.04 -16.66
C THR A 14 -18.63 7.02 -15.18
N GLY A 15 -18.87 8.17 -14.58
CA GLY A 15 -19.43 8.22 -13.23
C GLY A 15 -20.95 7.90 -13.15
N LEU A 16 -21.68 8.09 -14.25
CA LEU A 16 -23.14 7.89 -14.27
C LEU A 16 -23.62 6.75 -15.18
N THR A 17 -22.90 6.47 -16.30
CA THR A 17 -23.21 5.31 -17.15
C THR A 17 -22.80 3.99 -16.51
N ALA A 18 -21.87 3.99 -15.53
CA ALA A 18 -21.63 2.84 -14.69
C ALA A 18 -22.85 2.39 -13.87
N ARG A 19 -23.87 3.29 -13.71
CA ARG A 19 -25.13 2.94 -13.05
C ARG A 19 -26.17 2.29 -13.98
N ILE A 20 -26.02 2.45 -15.29
CA ILE A 20 -26.98 1.92 -16.30
C ILE A 20 -26.37 0.76 -17.08
N SER A 21 -25.06 0.57 -17.06
CA SER A 21 -24.53 -0.68 -17.50
C SER A 21 -25.09 -1.75 -16.56
N SER A 22 -26.13 -2.47 -17.02
CA SER A 22 -26.31 -3.84 -16.59
C SER A 22 -24.90 -4.34 -16.35
N GLN A 23 -24.63 -4.98 -15.23
CA GLN A 23 -23.42 -5.78 -15.09
C GLN A 23 -23.33 -6.62 -16.36
N THR A 24 -22.74 -6.07 -17.42
CA THR A 24 -22.31 -6.88 -18.53
C THR A 24 -21.35 -7.80 -17.83
N THR A 25 -21.78 -9.02 -17.65
CA THR A 25 -21.01 -10.11 -17.10
C THR A 25 -19.64 -9.96 -17.73
N ALA A 26 -18.74 -9.33 -16.99
CA ALA A 26 -17.35 -9.28 -17.38
C ALA A 26 -17.00 -10.76 -17.54
N SER A 27 -16.78 -11.18 -18.79
CA SER A 27 -16.13 -12.47 -19.03
C SER A 27 -14.99 -12.49 -18.01
N PRO A 28 -14.88 -13.51 -17.15
CA PRO A 28 -13.77 -13.55 -16.22
C PRO A 28 -12.53 -13.49 -17.09
N LEU A 29 -11.97 -12.30 -17.10
CA LEU A 29 -10.70 -12.10 -17.78
C LEU A 29 -9.69 -12.99 -17.08
N PRO A 30 -8.71 -13.56 -17.79
CA PRO A 30 -7.50 -14.15 -17.19
C PRO A 30 -6.72 -13.10 -16.36
N SER A 31 -7.32 -11.93 -16.14
CA SER A 31 -6.78 -10.73 -15.54
C SER A 31 -6.36 -10.87 -14.08
N SER A 32 -6.95 -11.77 -13.30
CA SER A 32 -6.45 -12.01 -11.95
C SER A 32 -5.01 -12.56 -11.99
N PHE A 33 -4.71 -13.48 -12.90
CA PHE A 33 -3.35 -13.99 -13.08
C PHE A 33 -2.41 -12.93 -13.65
N GLN A 34 -2.85 -12.14 -14.65
CA GLN A 34 -2.03 -11.05 -15.22
C GLN A 34 -1.73 -9.95 -14.19
N ASN A 35 -2.67 -9.63 -13.29
CA ASN A 35 -2.42 -8.63 -12.26
C ASN A 35 -1.34 -9.06 -11.26
N TYR A 36 -1.24 -10.36 -10.94
CA TYR A 36 -0.20 -10.89 -10.06
C TYR A 36 1.13 -11.13 -10.79
N VAL A 37 1.10 -11.55 -12.04
CA VAL A 37 2.32 -11.70 -12.88
C VAL A 37 2.97 -10.34 -13.16
N ASN A 38 2.20 -9.27 -13.14
CA ASN A 38 2.66 -7.89 -13.25
C ASN A 38 2.79 -7.22 -11.87
N ALA A 39 3.19 -7.95 -10.81
CA ALA A 39 3.44 -7.36 -9.50
C ALA A 39 4.23 -6.06 -9.68
N ALA A 40 3.54 -4.95 -9.47
CA ALA A 40 4.14 -3.63 -9.63
C ALA A 40 5.17 -3.45 -8.52
N VAL A 41 6.38 -3.05 -8.89
CA VAL A 41 7.39 -2.62 -7.95
C VAL A 41 7.39 -1.11 -7.95
N SER A 42 7.47 -0.48 -6.78
CA SER A 42 7.85 0.93 -6.69
C SER A 42 9.34 1.04 -7.02
N PRO A 43 9.74 1.50 -8.22
CA PRO A 43 11.15 1.45 -8.58
C PRO A 43 12.01 2.31 -7.65
N ALA A 44 11.47 3.44 -7.18
CA ALA A 44 12.20 4.35 -6.31
C ALA A 44 12.52 3.76 -4.94
N THR A 45 11.72 2.82 -4.43
CA THR A 45 11.93 2.18 -3.13
C THR A 45 12.43 0.74 -3.23
N GLY A 46 12.30 0.13 -4.40
CA GLY A 46 12.57 -1.31 -4.57
C GLY A 46 11.57 -2.22 -3.86
N ILE A 47 10.38 -1.71 -3.49
CA ILE A 47 9.37 -2.47 -2.75
C ILE A 47 8.30 -2.99 -3.72
N PRO A 48 8.07 -4.31 -3.78
CA PRO A 48 6.99 -4.88 -4.58
C PRO A 48 5.64 -4.57 -3.93
N SER A 49 4.66 -4.17 -4.74
CA SER A 49 3.27 -4.01 -4.32
C SER A 49 2.56 -5.36 -4.38
N VAL A 50 2.45 -6.01 -3.22
CA VAL A 50 1.70 -7.26 -3.09
C VAL A 50 0.37 -6.94 -2.40
N ASN A 51 -0.71 -6.95 -3.16
CA ASN A 51 -2.06 -6.67 -2.68
C ASN A 51 -3.02 -7.77 -3.14
N ILE A 52 -3.78 -8.34 -2.20
CA ILE A 52 -4.75 -9.40 -2.46
C ILE A 52 -6.14 -8.87 -2.09
N PRO A 53 -7.00 -8.62 -3.09
CA PRO A 53 -8.39 -8.25 -2.81
C PRO A 53 -9.13 -9.42 -2.17
N ILE A 54 -9.80 -9.16 -1.06
CA ILE A 54 -10.67 -10.13 -0.37
C ILE A 54 -12.10 -9.89 -0.83
N TYR A 55 -12.62 -8.68 -0.62
CA TYR A 55 -13.94 -8.27 -1.09
C TYR A 55 -13.90 -6.84 -1.62
N ASP A 56 -14.51 -6.65 -2.78
CA ASP A 56 -14.80 -5.35 -3.36
C ASP A 56 -16.30 -5.27 -3.62
N LEU A 57 -16.97 -4.36 -2.92
CA LEU A 57 -18.41 -4.13 -3.04
C LEU A 57 -18.67 -2.74 -3.59
N GLU A 58 -19.64 -2.64 -4.46
CA GLU A 58 -20.17 -1.36 -4.91
C GLU A 58 -21.07 -0.76 -3.83
N SER A 59 -20.89 0.51 -3.53
CA SER A 59 -21.84 1.26 -2.69
C SER A 59 -23.15 1.54 -3.43
N LEU A 60 -24.17 1.90 -2.68
CA LEU A 60 -25.50 2.22 -3.25
C LEU A 60 -25.42 3.42 -4.21
N ASP A 61 -24.63 4.45 -3.87
CA ASP A 61 -24.42 5.62 -4.71
C ASP A 61 -23.38 5.44 -5.82
N GLY A 62 -22.73 4.26 -5.88
CA GLY A 62 -21.75 3.88 -6.92
C GLY A 62 -20.43 4.67 -6.89
N GLY A 63 -20.31 5.68 -6.02
CA GLY A 63 -19.14 6.56 -5.96
C GLY A 63 -18.14 6.22 -4.87
N PHE A 64 -18.55 5.42 -3.86
CA PHE A 64 -17.72 5.07 -2.72
C PHE A 64 -17.25 3.61 -2.80
N PRO A 65 -15.93 3.34 -2.79
CA PRO A 65 -15.41 1.97 -2.80
C PRO A 65 -15.51 1.35 -1.40
N ILE A 66 -16.10 0.15 -1.31
CA ILE A 66 -16.15 -0.67 -0.09
C ILE A 66 -15.25 -1.87 -0.34
N SER A 67 -14.00 -1.79 0.09
CA SER A 67 -13.02 -2.84 -0.15
C SER A 67 -12.41 -3.38 1.14
N VAL A 68 -12.13 -4.69 1.12
CA VAL A 68 -11.29 -5.38 2.10
C VAL A 68 -10.15 -6.02 1.34
N SER A 69 -8.93 -5.70 1.70
CA SER A 69 -7.74 -6.20 1.02
C SER A 69 -6.59 -6.47 1.96
N LEU A 70 -5.75 -7.46 1.61
CA LEU A 70 -4.48 -7.73 2.27
C LEU A 70 -3.36 -7.05 1.49
N SER A 71 -2.42 -6.44 2.18
CA SER A 71 -1.19 -5.94 1.60
C SER A 71 0.02 -6.43 2.39
N TYR A 72 1.09 -6.75 1.66
CA TYR A 72 2.35 -7.19 2.24
C TYR A 72 3.42 -6.12 2.09
N HIS A 73 4.17 -5.89 3.16
CA HIS A 73 5.31 -4.98 3.15
C HIS A 73 6.53 -5.64 3.79
N PRO A 74 7.68 -5.77 3.06
CA PRO A 74 8.85 -6.49 3.56
C PRO A 74 9.46 -5.85 4.81
N TYR A 75 9.42 -4.53 4.97
CA TYR A 75 9.93 -3.86 6.17
C TYR A 75 9.15 -4.24 7.41
N SER A 76 7.83 -4.36 7.32
CA SER A 76 7.01 -4.83 8.45
C SER A 76 7.32 -6.27 8.86
N ALA A 77 7.92 -7.08 7.97
CA ALA A 77 8.40 -8.41 8.30
C ALA A 77 9.78 -8.40 8.95
N LEU A 78 10.61 -7.40 8.62
CA LEU A 78 11.99 -7.29 9.09
C LEU A 78 12.12 -6.47 10.37
N GLU A 79 11.14 -5.65 10.72
CA GLU A 79 11.10 -4.91 11.98
C GLU A 79 10.74 -5.83 13.17
N ASN A 80 11.26 -5.50 14.36
CA ASN A 80 10.91 -6.24 15.58
C ASN A 80 9.51 -5.86 16.13
N ASN A 81 8.55 -5.66 15.24
CA ASN A 81 7.17 -5.40 15.60
C ASN A 81 6.38 -6.71 15.76
N PRO A 82 5.32 -6.72 16.57
CA PRO A 82 4.44 -7.87 16.64
C PRO A 82 3.87 -8.25 15.28
N ALA A 83 3.76 -9.55 14.98
CA ALA A 83 3.01 -9.98 13.82
C ALA A 83 1.54 -9.57 13.97
N SER A 84 0.95 -9.04 12.91
CA SER A 84 -0.42 -8.52 12.90
C SER A 84 -1.47 -9.61 13.04
N GLU A 85 -2.75 -9.23 13.12
CA GLU A 85 -3.89 -10.14 13.11
C GLU A 85 -4.01 -11.01 11.83
N VAL A 86 -3.24 -10.69 10.78
CA VAL A 86 -3.16 -11.44 9.52
C VAL A 86 -1.78 -12.06 9.25
N GLY A 87 -0.83 -11.91 10.18
CA GLY A 87 0.50 -12.52 10.11
C GLY A 87 1.63 -11.54 9.79
N LEU A 88 2.86 -12.04 9.86
CA LEU A 88 4.10 -11.29 9.71
C LEU A 88 4.20 -10.61 8.34
N GLY A 89 4.44 -9.30 8.32
CA GLY A 89 4.57 -8.48 7.12
C GLY A 89 3.24 -8.15 6.43
N TRP A 90 2.12 -8.73 6.84
CA TRP A 90 0.80 -8.50 6.28
C TRP A 90 -0.01 -7.49 7.09
N THR A 91 -0.79 -6.70 6.39
CA THR A 91 -1.81 -5.80 6.95
C THR A 91 -3.12 -5.99 6.21
N ILE A 92 -4.25 -5.71 6.88
CA ILE A 92 -5.57 -5.77 6.24
C ILE A 92 -6.20 -4.39 6.26
N PHE A 93 -6.56 -3.90 5.06
CA PHE A 93 -7.39 -2.71 4.91
C PHE A 93 -8.86 -3.13 5.05
N LYS A 94 -9.60 -2.45 5.91
CA LYS A 94 -11.00 -2.77 6.27
C LYS A 94 -11.87 -1.52 6.43
N GLY A 95 -11.63 -0.50 5.62
CA GLY A 95 -12.45 0.71 5.54
C GLY A 95 -11.77 1.99 5.98
N GLY A 96 -11.01 2.00 7.04
CA GLY A 96 -10.24 3.17 7.49
C GLY A 96 -10.00 3.21 8.99
N SER A 97 -8.99 3.96 9.40
CA SER A 97 -8.62 4.16 10.81
C SER A 97 -7.83 5.45 11.00
N ILE A 98 -7.75 5.90 12.24
CA ILE A 98 -6.85 6.95 12.69
C ILE A 98 -5.95 6.33 13.76
N SER A 99 -4.64 6.25 13.51
CA SER A 99 -3.63 5.85 14.49
C SER A 99 -2.96 7.07 15.11
N ARG A 100 -2.25 6.90 16.23
CA ARG A 100 -1.64 7.98 16.97
C ARG A 100 -0.20 7.64 17.35
N VAL A 101 0.69 8.57 17.12
CA VAL A 101 2.07 8.56 17.60
C VAL A 101 2.21 9.60 18.72
N ILE A 102 2.73 9.17 19.84
CA ILE A 102 2.91 10.02 21.01
C ILE A 102 4.23 10.78 20.88
N ILE A 103 4.18 12.10 21.10
CA ILE A 103 5.35 12.96 21.12
C ILE A 103 5.62 13.38 22.57
N GLY A 104 6.67 12.80 23.15
CA GLY A 104 7.01 13.01 24.55
C GLY A 104 5.97 12.41 25.51
N ASN A 105 5.14 13.23 26.13
CA ASN A 105 4.05 12.78 27.00
C ASN A 105 2.71 12.83 26.25
N VAL A 106 1.82 11.88 26.50
CA VAL A 106 0.48 11.84 25.91
C VAL A 106 -0.29 13.14 26.17
N ASP A 107 -1.01 13.64 25.18
CA ASP A 107 -1.76 14.90 25.28
C ASP A 107 -2.85 14.87 26.36
N GLU A 108 -3.40 13.68 26.71
CA GLU A 108 -4.34 13.52 27.82
C GLU A 108 -3.69 13.83 29.19
N SER A 109 -2.37 13.91 29.29
CA SER A 109 -1.67 14.29 30.52
C SER A 109 -1.38 15.78 30.60
N LYS A 110 -1.44 16.50 29.47
CA LYS A 110 -1.12 17.93 29.36
C LYS A 110 -2.39 18.78 29.47
N ASN A 111 -2.29 19.98 30.06
CA ASN A 111 -3.39 20.93 29.95
C ASN A 111 -3.47 21.47 28.52
N ILE A 112 -4.67 21.78 28.07
CA ILE A 112 -4.93 22.31 26.71
C ILE A 112 -4.08 23.56 26.41
N THR A 113 -3.83 24.37 27.47
CA THR A 113 -3.01 25.60 27.37
C THR A 113 -1.53 25.33 27.14
N ASP A 114 -1.05 24.12 27.41
CA ASP A 114 0.36 23.77 27.45
C ASP A 114 0.80 22.91 26.25
N ILE A 115 -0.15 22.53 25.38
CA ILE A 115 0.14 21.72 24.19
C ILE A 115 0.67 22.64 23.09
N THR A 116 1.98 22.64 22.89
CA THR A 116 2.63 23.34 21.77
C THR A 116 2.61 22.48 20.50
N GLU A 117 2.80 23.10 19.34
CA GLU A 117 2.86 22.38 18.06
C GLU A 117 3.93 21.28 18.05
N ALA A 118 5.12 21.56 18.60
CA ALA A 118 6.25 20.64 18.64
C ALA A 118 6.07 19.44 19.59
N GLU A 119 5.16 19.55 20.56
CA GLU A 119 4.91 18.53 21.58
C GLU A 119 3.55 17.83 21.41
N ALA A 120 2.75 18.26 20.44
CA ALA A 120 1.44 17.67 20.18
C ALA A 120 1.58 16.30 19.52
N ASP A 121 0.77 15.35 19.94
CA ASP A 121 0.74 14.02 19.36
C ASP A 121 0.30 14.08 17.90
N VAL A 122 0.84 13.20 17.06
CA VAL A 122 0.55 13.14 15.64
C VAL A 122 -0.44 12.03 15.35
N PHE A 123 -1.51 12.37 14.67
CA PHE A 123 -2.55 11.45 14.21
C PHE A 123 -2.35 11.14 12.74
N TYR A 124 -2.33 9.85 12.39
CA TYR A 124 -2.24 9.35 11.02
C TYR A 124 -3.59 8.78 10.63
N TYR A 125 -4.19 9.29 9.57
CA TYR A 125 -5.44 8.76 9.03
C TYR A 125 -5.19 7.98 7.74
N THR A 126 -5.97 6.91 7.57
CA THR A 126 -6.09 6.18 6.32
C THR A 126 -7.57 5.95 6.06
N ILE A 127 -8.08 6.46 4.94
CA ILE A 127 -9.46 6.28 4.47
C ILE A 127 -9.41 5.98 2.97
N PRO A 128 -10.50 5.47 2.34
CA PRO A 128 -10.50 5.17 0.92
C PRO A 128 -10.03 6.35 0.06
N GLY A 129 -8.91 6.16 -0.64
CA GLY A 129 -8.32 7.15 -1.53
C GLY A 129 -7.46 8.23 -0.88
N TYR A 130 -7.38 8.29 0.45
CA TYR A 130 -6.61 9.32 1.16
C TYR A 130 -5.85 8.74 2.35
N SER A 131 -4.64 9.24 2.55
CA SER A 131 -3.85 9.03 3.75
C SER A 131 -3.11 10.32 4.10
N GLY A 132 -2.81 10.50 5.37
CA GLY A 132 -2.08 11.67 5.81
C GLY A 132 -1.96 11.77 7.31
N LYS A 133 -1.46 12.91 7.78
CA LYS A 133 -1.23 13.17 9.20
C LYS A 133 -1.63 14.58 9.61
N PHE A 134 -2.05 14.71 10.86
CA PHE A 134 -2.39 15.99 11.48
C PHE A 134 -2.07 15.96 12.97
N ASN A 135 -1.98 17.14 13.58
CA ASN A 135 -1.89 17.30 15.03
C ASN A 135 -2.89 18.35 15.53
N ILE A 136 -3.06 18.42 16.87
CA ILE A 136 -3.98 19.34 17.52
C ILE A 136 -3.19 20.03 18.62
N TYR A 137 -3.07 21.35 18.54
CA TYR A 137 -2.33 22.13 19.54
C TYR A 137 -2.99 23.48 19.80
N LYS A 138 -2.50 24.20 20.81
CA LYS A 138 -2.97 25.54 21.14
C LYS A 138 -2.40 26.56 20.15
N SER A 139 -3.28 27.36 19.55
CA SER A 139 -2.86 28.46 18.70
C SER A 139 -2.09 29.54 19.45
N ASP A 140 -0.97 30.00 18.90
CA ASP A 140 -0.17 31.12 19.43
C ASP A 140 -0.92 32.47 19.33
N THR A 141 -1.87 32.58 18.40
CA THR A 141 -2.62 33.81 18.10
C THR A 141 -4.01 33.86 18.68
N GLY A 142 -4.47 32.78 19.35
CA GLY A 142 -5.85 32.67 19.86
C GLY A 142 -5.97 31.84 21.13
N ASN A 143 -7.16 31.87 21.75
CA ASN A 143 -7.44 31.11 22.97
C ASN A 143 -7.91 29.65 22.70
N GLY A 144 -7.92 29.19 21.45
CA GLY A 144 -8.48 27.89 21.04
C GLY A 144 -7.42 26.88 20.58
N LEU A 145 -7.84 25.62 20.52
CA LEU A 145 -7.09 24.56 19.86
C LEU A 145 -7.30 24.64 18.35
N VAL A 146 -6.25 24.40 17.60
CA VAL A 146 -6.26 24.32 16.13
C VAL A 146 -5.87 22.93 15.68
N ILE A 147 -6.46 22.50 14.57
CA ILE A 147 -6.03 21.31 13.82
C ILE A 147 -5.06 21.80 12.76
N ASN A 148 -3.84 21.26 12.79
CA ASN A 148 -2.88 21.45 11.72
C ASN A 148 -2.85 20.19 10.85
N ASN A 149 -3.34 20.29 9.63
CA ASN A 149 -3.27 19.22 8.63
C ASN A 149 -1.87 19.21 8.00
N ILE A 150 -0.95 18.48 8.63
CA ILE A 150 0.47 18.41 8.27
C ILE A 150 0.65 17.92 6.83
N SER A 151 -0.21 17.00 6.35
CA SER A 151 -0.15 16.52 4.97
C SER A 151 -0.67 17.52 3.93
N GLY A 152 -1.31 18.60 4.38
CA GLY A 152 -1.84 19.66 3.51
C GLY A 152 -2.95 19.21 2.57
N THR A 153 -3.61 18.09 2.85
CA THR A 153 -4.76 17.62 2.06
C THR A 153 -5.96 18.56 2.22
N LYS A 154 -6.88 18.57 1.26
CA LYS A 154 -8.10 19.41 1.32
C LYS A 154 -9.26 18.73 2.05
N LEU A 155 -8.95 17.83 2.98
CA LEU A 155 -9.92 17.19 3.84
C LEU A 155 -10.30 18.12 5.00
N LYS A 156 -11.59 18.11 5.34
CA LYS A 156 -12.08 18.81 6.54
C LYS A 156 -12.03 17.85 7.71
N ILE A 157 -11.17 18.13 8.70
CA ILE A 157 -11.00 17.30 9.90
C ILE A 157 -11.67 18.00 11.06
N GLU A 158 -12.54 17.31 11.77
CA GLU A 158 -13.29 17.78 12.94
C GLU A 158 -13.14 16.76 14.07
N TYR A 159 -13.18 17.19 15.33
CA TYR A 159 -13.13 16.29 16.49
C TYR A 159 -14.11 16.74 17.58
N THR A 160 -14.46 15.82 18.45
CA THR A 160 -15.15 16.12 19.71
C THR A 160 -14.23 15.75 20.87
N ARG A 161 -14.32 16.51 21.98
CA ARG A 161 -13.53 16.27 23.19
C ARG A 161 -14.37 16.39 24.44
N ASP A 162 -13.84 15.92 25.55
CA ASP A 162 -14.43 16.19 26.87
C ASP A 162 -14.24 17.66 27.23
N LEU A 163 -15.36 18.41 27.27
CA LEU A 163 -15.38 19.83 27.60
C LEU A 163 -15.31 20.10 29.11
N THR A 164 -15.47 19.08 29.95
CA THR A 164 -15.38 19.20 31.41
C THR A 164 -13.93 19.10 31.88
N SER A 165 -13.03 18.56 31.03
CA SER A 165 -11.60 18.40 31.34
C SER A 165 -10.80 19.61 30.84
N THR A 166 -9.80 20.02 31.66
CA THR A 166 -8.74 20.96 31.22
C THR A 166 -7.70 20.30 30.32
N LYS A 167 -7.78 18.99 30.11
CA LYS A 167 -6.87 18.18 29.32
C LYS A 167 -7.48 17.85 27.96
N LEU A 168 -6.62 17.56 26.96
CA LEU A 168 -7.08 17.18 25.62
C LEU A 168 -7.52 15.71 25.59
N ILE A 169 -8.77 15.46 26.00
CA ILE A 169 -9.38 14.12 25.91
C ILE A 169 -10.30 14.08 24.70
N ILE A 170 -9.80 13.50 23.60
CA ILE A 170 -10.55 13.40 22.34
C ILE A 170 -11.53 12.24 22.43
N ASN A 171 -12.80 12.45 22.03
CA ASN A 171 -13.86 11.43 22.04
C ASN A 171 -14.07 10.81 20.69
N SER A 172 -14.03 11.59 19.61
CA SER A 172 -14.27 11.13 18.25
C SER A 172 -13.65 12.08 17.23
N PHE A 173 -13.47 11.56 16.01
CA PHE A 173 -13.13 12.35 14.84
C PHE A 173 -14.21 12.25 13.76
N LYS A 174 -14.29 13.27 12.93
CA LYS A 174 -15.02 13.28 11.68
C LYS A 174 -14.10 13.85 10.60
N ILE A 175 -13.94 13.11 9.50
CA ILE A 175 -13.24 13.58 8.31
C ILE A 175 -14.26 13.72 7.18
N THR A 176 -14.23 14.84 6.45
CA THR A 176 -15.03 15.01 5.23
C THR A 176 -14.05 15.14 4.07
N ASP A 177 -14.17 14.28 3.06
CA ASP A 177 -13.32 14.33 1.89
C ASP A 177 -13.75 15.41 0.89
N ASP A 178 -12.97 15.62 -0.16
CA ASP A 178 -13.19 16.66 -1.16
C ASP A 178 -14.31 16.33 -2.17
N LYS A 179 -14.99 15.18 -2.00
CA LYS A 179 -16.20 14.76 -2.71
C LYS A 179 -17.45 14.84 -1.82
N GLY A 180 -17.28 15.22 -0.55
CA GLY A 180 -18.36 15.36 0.42
C GLY A 180 -18.70 14.09 1.21
N TYR A 181 -17.94 12.99 1.08
CA TYR A 181 -18.12 11.82 1.93
C TYR A 181 -17.61 12.12 3.35
N GLN A 182 -18.40 11.72 4.35
CA GLN A 182 -18.19 11.99 5.76
C GLN A 182 -17.84 10.68 6.48
N TYR A 183 -16.67 10.60 7.09
CA TYR A 183 -16.14 9.46 7.82
C TYR A 183 -16.18 9.73 9.31
N PHE A 184 -16.87 8.87 10.08
CA PHE A 184 -17.06 9.02 11.53
C PHE A 184 -16.26 7.97 12.29
N PHE A 185 -15.40 8.41 13.20
CA PHE A 185 -14.50 7.58 14.03
C PHE A 185 -14.91 7.74 15.50
N ASN A 186 -15.75 6.86 16.02
CA ASN A 186 -16.33 6.96 17.36
C ASN A 186 -15.82 5.87 18.31
N ASP A 187 -15.36 4.72 17.79
CA ASP A 187 -14.71 3.67 18.58
C ASP A 187 -13.20 3.92 18.61
N TYR A 188 -12.55 3.53 19.71
CA TYR A 188 -11.13 3.76 19.90
C TYR A 188 -10.44 2.60 20.61
N ASN A 189 -9.16 2.43 20.30
CA ASN A 189 -8.26 1.53 20.98
C ASN A 189 -7.61 2.23 22.17
N ILE A 190 -7.33 1.49 23.25
CA ILE A 190 -6.58 1.98 24.41
C ILE A 190 -5.33 1.14 24.57
N GLY A 191 -4.19 1.80 24.71
CA GLY A 191 -2.92 1.22 25.10
C GLY A 191 -2.50 1.66 26.49
N THR A 192 -1.43 1.04 26.95
CA THR A 192 -0.84 1.33 28.25
C THR A 192 0.66 1.62 28.07
N TYR A 193 1.13 2.65 28.74
CA TYR A 193 2.53 2.99 28.76
C TYR A 193 3.02 3.20 30.20
N SER A 194 4.29 2.93 30.44
CA SER A 194 4.92 3.08 31.74
C SER A 194 5.61 4.44 31.85
N THR A 195 5.43 5.11 32.96
CA THR A 195 6.11 6.36 33.30
C THR A 195 6.78 6.20 34.67
N ASN A 196 7.67 7.14 35.06
CA ASN A 196 8.25 7.18 36.41
C ASN A 196 7.19 7.31 37.50
N GLY A 197 5.95 7.70 37.17
CA GLY A 197 4.81 7.82 38.10
C GLY A 197 3.81 6.64 38.01
N GLY A 198 4.18 5.52 37.37
CA GLY A 198 3.34 4.35 37.20
C GLY A 198 2.81 4.16 35.80
N THR A 199 1.89 3.21 35.63
CA THR A 199 1.28 2.87 34.35
C THR A 199 0.08 3.78 34.06
N LYS A 200 -0.01 4.31 32.84
CA LYS A 200 -1.12 5.17 32.39
C LYS A 200 -1.72 4.62 31.10
N ASN A 201 -3.02 4.83 30.91
CA ASN A 201 -3.75 4.49 29.72
C ASN A 201 -3.93 5.71 28.82
N HIS A 202 -3.95 5.50 27.51
CA HIS A 202 -4.21 6.51 26.50
C HIS A 202 -4.89 5.90 25.29
N LYS A 203 -5.58 6.71 24.49
CA LYS A 203 -6.17 6.27 23.21
C LYS A 203 -5.07 6.18 22.15
N THR A 204 -4.90 4.99 21.58
CA THR A 204 -3.85 4.71 20.59
C THR A 204 -4.31 4.88 19.13
N GLY A 205 -5.62 4.89 18.92
CA GLY A 205 -6.22 5.07 17.61
C GLY A 205 -7.74 5.05 17.67
N PHE A 206 -8.35 5.42 16.54
CA PHE A 206 -9.81 5.49 16.39
C PHE A 206 -10.22 4.70 15.15
N GLU A 207 -11.33 3.97 15.26
CA GLU A 207 -11.85 3.10 14.22
C GLU A 207 -13.04 3.72 13.52
N LEU A 208 -13.15 3.48 12.21
CA LEU A 208 -14.24 3.99 11.36
C LEU A 208 -15.55 3.27 11.68
N ASN A 209 -16.58 4.01 12.10
CA ASN A 209 -17.90 3.46 12.41
C ASN A 209 -18.91 3.60 11.29
N GLN A 210 -18.83 4.66 10.52
CA GLN A 210 -19.85 5.00 9.54
C GLN A 210 -19.27 5.90 8.44
N VAL A 211 -19.72 5.70 7.21
CA VAL A 211 -19.53 6.66 6.13
C VAL A 211 -20.90 7.12 5.63
N LYS A 212 -21.04 8.43 5.44
CA LYS A 212 -22.23 9.06 4.84
C LYS A 212 -21.83 9.85 3.60
N ASN A 213 -22.73 9.99 2.66
CA ASN A 213 -22.56 10.94 1.56
C ASN A 213 -22.90 12.39 2.00
N ALA A 214 -22.72 13.35 1.12
CA ALA A 214 -23.00 14.76 1.39
C ALA A 214 -24.47 15.03 1.79
N GLY A 215 -25.41 14.18 1.34
CA GLY A 215 -26.83 14.22 1.71
C GLY A 215 -27.16 13.57 3.07
N ASN A 216 -26.14 13.19 3.86
CA ASN A 216 -26.28 12.45 5.12
C ASN A 216 -26.89 11.04 5.00
N HIS A 217 -26.98 10.47 3.80
CA HIS A 217 -27.37 9.08 3.64
C HIS A 217 -26.22 8.16 4.04
N GLU A 218 -26.52 7.13 4.84
CA GLU A 218 -25.54 6.12 5.23
C GLU A 218 -25.13 5.25 4.02
N ILE A 219 -23.85 5.16 3.76
CA ILE A 219 -23.26 4.34 2.70
C ILE A 219 -22.83 2.98 3.24
N VAL A 220 -22.15 3.00 4.38
CA VAL A 220 -21.62 1.82 5.06
C VAL A 220 -21.47 2.08 6.54
N SER A 221 -21.73 1.08 7.36
CA SER A 221 -21.45 1.09 8.81
C SER A 221 -20.58 -0.07 9.23
N PHE A 222 -19.83 0.16 10.33
CA PHE A 222 -18.85 -0.76 10.88
C PHE A 222 -19.17 -1.01 12.34
N THR A 223 -19.07 -2.26 12.76
CA THR A 223 -19.25 -2.65 14.17
C THR A 223 -18.01 -3.34 14.70
N TYR A 224 -17.76 -3.24 16.00
CA TYR A 224 -16.56 -3.76 16.64
C TYR A 224 -16.88 -4.54 17.89
N ASP A 225 -16.11 -5.62 18.12
CA ASP A 225 -16.02 -6.29 19.41
C ASP A 225 -14.88 -5.69 20.22
N LYS A 226 -15.17 -5.14 21.39
CA LYS A 226 -14.17 -4.59 22.32
C LYS A 226 -13.52 -5.72 23.12
N LYS A 227 -12.23 -5.96 22.89
CA LYS A 227 -11.42 -6.95 23.59
C LYS A 227 -10.61 -6.24 24.67
N VAL A 228 -10.85 -6.56 25.94
CA VAL A 228 -10.26 -5.87 27.08
C VAL A 228 -9.42 -6.84 27.89
N LYS A 229 -8.21 -6.43 28.26
CA LYS A 229 -7.28 -7.17 29.11
C LYS A 229 -6.74 -6.28 30.23
N TYR A 230 -6.58 -6.85 31.41
CA TYR A 230 -5.93 -6.21 32.55
C TYR A 230 -4.56 -6.83 32.81
N ILE A 231 -3.65 -6.10 33.46
CA ILE A 231 -2.31 -6.57 33.81
C ILE A 231 -2.40 -7.50 35.03
N GLY A 232 -2.11 -8.77 34.85
CA GLY A 232 -2.15 -9.80 35.88
C GLY A 232 -3.51 -9.84 36.60
N THR A 233 -3.51 -9.75 37.91
CA THR A 233 -4.71 -9.70 38.77
C THR A 233 -5.09 -8.26 39.16
N SER A 234 -4.43 -7.25 38.60
CA SER A 234 -4.69 -5.84 38.90
C SER A 234 -5.92 -5.31 38.17
N THR A 235 -6.41 -4.15 38.60
CA THR A 235 -7.43 -3.39 37.86
C THR A 235 -6.84 -2.47 36.79
N THR A 236 -5.53 -2.52 36.59
CA THR A 236 -4.85 -1.71 35.57
C THR A 236 -5.09 -2.31 34.19
N LEU A 237 -5.71 -1.53 33.30
CA LEU A 237 -5.97 -1.94 31.94
C LEU A 237 -4.66 -2.12 31.19
N LYS A 238 -4.45 -3.27 30.55
CA LYS A 238 -3.32 -3.51 29.64
C LYS A 238 -3.63 -2.94 28.26
N TYR A 239 -4.78 -3.30 27.71
CA TYR A 239 -5.28 -2.77 26.45
C TYR A 239 -6.81 -2.88 26.32
N GLN A 240 -7.38 -2.08 25.43
CA GLN A 240 -8.69 -2.30 24.80
C GLN A 240 -8.47 -2.26 23.29
N TYR A 241 -8.77 -3.35 22.58
CA TYR A 241 -8.74 -3.42 21.13
C TYR A 241 -10.16 -3.46 20.57
N CYS A 242 -10.41 -2.64 19.57
CA CYS A 242 -11.62 -2.71 18.75
C CYS A 242 -11.36 -3.66 17.58
N LYS A 243 -11.73 -4.93 17.71
CA LYS A 243 -11.66 -5.88 16.59
C LYS A 243 -12.93 -5.76 15.76
N ILE A 244 -12.75 -5.53 14.44
CA ILE A 244 -13.88 -5.38 13.53
C ILE A 244 -14.75 -6.64 13.57
N LYS A 245 -16.07 -6.45 13.59
CA LYS A 245 -17.04 -7.53 13.58
C LYS A 245 -17.78 -7.60 12.26
N ASP A 246 -18.44 -6.52 11.88
CA ASP A 246 -19.23 -6.47 10.65
C ASP A 246 -18.95 -5.16 9.87
N ILE A 247 -18.93 -5.27 8.54
CA ILE A 247 -19.11 -4.17 7.59
C ILE A 247 -20.48 -4.36 6.98
N ILE A 248 -21.38 -3.40 7.18
CA ILE A 248 -22.79 -3.50 6.81
C ILE A 248 -23.08 -2.50 5.70
N THR A 249 -23.64 -2.98 4.60
CA THR A 249 -24.01 -2.19 3.43
C THR A 249 -25.48 -2.40 3.08
N SER A 250 -26.00 -1.58 2.17
CA SER A 250 -27.35 -1.77 1.63
C SER A 250 -27.53 -3.09 0.86
N LYS A 251 -26.43 -3.66 0.33
CA LYS A 251 -26.44 -4.89 -0.49
C LYS A 251 -26.20 -6.16 0.32
N GLY A 252 -25.47 -6.08 1.44
CA GLY A 252 -25.09 -7.25 2.24
C GLY A 252 -24.13 -6.90 3.37
N LYS A 253 -23.49 -7.93 3.90
CA LYS A 253 -22.66 -7.83 5.09
C LYS A 253 -21.38 -8.64 4.96
N ILE A 254 -20.27 -8.07 5.40
CA ILE A 254 -18.99 -8.76 5.58
C ILE A 254 -18.77 -8.95 7.07
N THR A 255 -18.68 -10.21 7.53
CA THR A 255 -18.51 -10.59 8.95
C THR A 255 -17.12 -11.16 9.17
N PHE A 256 -16.42 -10.69 10.19
CA PHE A 256 -15.10 -11.12 10.60
C PHE A 256 -15.19 -12.01 11.84
N ALA A 257 -14.46 -13.11 11.84
CA ALA A 257 -14.27 -13.96 13.00
C ALA A 257 -12.79 -14.05 13.37
N PHE A 258 -12.50 -14.01 14.66
CA PHE A 258 -11.14 -14.04 15.20
C PHE A 258 -10.97 -15.28 16.09
N ASP A 259 -9.77 -15.87 16.02
CA ASP A 259 -9.28 -16.79 17.04
C ASP A 259 -8.47 -15.97 18.06
N TYR A 260 -8.54 -16.40 19.33
CA TYR A 260 -7.78 -15.83 20.45
C TYR A 260 -6.75 -16.84 20.92
N GLU A 261 -5.50 -16.43 21.01
CA GLU A 261 -4.35 -17.26 21.41
C GLU A 261 -3.80 -16.77 22.76
N PRO A 262 -4.22 -17.42 23.88
CA PRO A 262 -3.83 -16.98 25.21
C PRO A 262 -2.32 -16.99 25.48
N SER A 263 -1.58 -17.87 24.82
CA SER A 263 -0.11 -17.98 24.94
C SER A 263 0.61 -16.73 24.41
N GLU A 264 0.03 -16.04 23.44
CA GLU A 264 0.56 -14.78 22.90
C GLU A 264 0.15 -13.56 23.74
N ASP A 265 -0.89 -13.70 24.58
CA ASP A 265 -1.39 -12.63 25.42
C ASP A 265 -0.75 -12.64 26.82
N THR A 266 0.57 -12.56 26.85
CA THR A 266 1.37 -12.53 28.07
C THR A 266 1.24 -11.18 28.80
N ASN A 267 1.91 -11.02 29.94
CA ASN A 267 1.97 -9.71 30.63
C ASN A 267 2.96 -8.74 29.98
N ASN A 268 3.70 -9.15 28.96
CA ASN A 268 4.57 -8.25 28.21
C ASN A 268 3.75 -7.16 27.53
N LEU A 269 4.23 -5.91 27.60
CA LEU A 269 3.56 -4.78 26.93
C LEU A 269 3.64 -4.88 25.40
N ILE A 270 4.71 -5.48 24.89
CA ILE A 270 4.90 -5.73 23.46
C ILE A 270 4.95 -7.25 23.25
N PRO A 271 3.87 -7.89 22.78
CA PRO A 271 3.85 -9.32 22.45
C PRO A 271 4.58 -9.58 21.13
N GLU A 272 4.99 -10.82 20.89
CA GLU A 272 5.59 -11.23 19.59
C GLU A 272 4.55 -11.30 18.46
N ASN A 273 3.31 -11.58 18.82
CA ASN A 273 2.17 -11.65 17.90
C ASN A 273 0.95 -10.94 18.48
N ASP A 274 0.09 -10.39 17.63
CA ASP A 274 -1.26 -9.99 18.07
C ASP A 274 -1.97 -11.23 18.63
N PRO A 275 -2.48 -11.22 19.88
CA PRO A 275 -3.17 -12.37 20.47
C PRO A 275 -4.46 -12.74 19.74
N TYR A 276 -4.97 -11.88 18.88
CA TYR A 276 -6.12 -12.14 18.01
C TYR A 276 -5.65 -12.31 16.57
N SER A 277 -6.06 -13.39 15.92
CA SER A 277 -5.82 -13.60 14.49
C SER A 277 -7.14 -13.76 13.75
N ILE A 278 -7.23 -13.28 12.52
CA ILE A 278 -8.43 -13.49 11.69
C ILE A 278 -8.54 -14.98 11.37
N LYS A 279 -9.66 -15.58 11.77
CA LYS A 279 -10.01 -16.97 11.44
C LYS A 279 -10.64 -17.08 10.06
N ASN A 280 -11.66 -16.26 9.83
CA ASN A 280 -12.36 -16.21 8.55
C ASN A 280 -13.07 -14.86 8.36
N ILE A 281 -13.36 -14.55 7.09
CA ILE A 281 -14.22 -13.44 6.69
C ILE A 281 -15.31 -13.99 5.78
N VAL A 282 -16.56 -13.65 6.07
CA VAL A 282 -17.75 -14.17 5.39
C VAL A 282 -18.48 -13.01 4.71
N LEU A 283 -18.73 -13.14 3.42
CA LEU A 283 -19.67 -12.29 2.70
C LEU A 283 -21.02 -12.95 2.67
N SER A 284 -22.04 -12.27 3.14
CA SER A 284 -23.44 -12.68 3.07
C SER A 284 -24.29 -11.55 2.47
N ASP A 285 -25.43 -11.94 1.86
CA ASP A 285 -26.44 -10.97 1.45
C ASP A 285 -27.22 -10.41 2.65
N LYS A 286 -28.22 -9.57 2.38
CA LYS A 286 -29.09 -8.96 3.40
C LYS A 286 -29.88 -9.96 4.24
N GLN A 287 -30.19 -11.14 3.67
CA GLN A 287 -30.91 -12.22 4.33
C GLN A 287 -29.99 -13.15 5.11
N GLY A 288 -28.68 -12.91 5.08
CA GLY A 288 -27.68 -13.76 5.74
C GLY A 288 -27.30 -15.00 4.96
N ARG A 289 -27.71 -15.12 3.67
CA ARG A 289 -27.28 -16.25 2.82
C ARG A 289 -25.80 -16.10 2.46
N LEU A 290 -25.06 -17.18 2.57
CA LEU A 290 -23.63 -17.20 2.28
C LEU A 290 -23.38 -16.94 0.79
N ILE A 291 -22.51 -16.00 0.48
CA ILE A 291 -22.01 -15.73 -0.87
C ILE A 291 -20.63 -16.38 -1.04
N SER A 292 -19.71 -16.11 -0.13
CA SER A 292 -18.39 -16.73 -0.09
C SER A 292 -17.75 -16.53 1.28
N LYS A 293 -16.73 -17.35 1.56
CA LYS A 293 -16.00 -17.33 2.82
C LYS A 293 -14.50 -17.42 2.55
N TYR A 294 -13.72 -16.55 3.14
CA TYR A 294 -12.26 -16.69 3.21
C TYR A 294 -11.86 -17.29 4.56
N GLU A 295 -10.95 -18.25 4.53
CA GLU A 295 -10.32 -18.87 5.72
C GLU A 295 -8.82 -18.62 5.69
N TRP A 296 -8.27 -18.22 6.85
CA TRP A 296 -6.85 -17.99 7.06
C TRP A 296 -6.23 -19.23 7.69
N ILE A 297 -5.14 -19.71 7.11
CA ILE A 297 -4.33 -20.79 7.66
C ILE A 297 -2.96 -20.21 7.97
N TYR A 298 -2.56 -20.30 9.24
CA TYR A 298 -1.30 -19.75 9.71
C TYR A 298 -0.25 -20.82 9.92
N GLY A 299 1.01 -20.43 9.71
CA GLY A 299 2.21 -21.12 10.09
C GLY A 299 3.05 -20.27 11.04
N ARG A 300 4.29 -20.69 11.22
CA ARG A 300 5.31 -19.94 11.96
C ARG A 300 6.53 -19.78 11.08
N THR A 301 7.14 -18.61 11.14
CA THR A 301 8.35 -18.27 10.38
C THR A 301 9.35 -17.61 11.33
N GLU A 302 10.60 -18.06 11.29
CA GLU A 302 11.69 -17.46 12.05
C GLU A 302 12.06 -16.09 11.47
N THR A 303 12.33 -15.15 12.37
CA THR A 303 12.73 -13.79 12.03
C THR A 303 14.25 -13.61 12.19
N ASN A 304 14.76 -12.42 11.93
CA ASN A 304 16.15 -12.07 12.17
C ASN A 304 16.51 -11.86 13.64
N TYR A 305 15.49 -11.74 14.49
CA TYR A 305 15.68 -11.41 15.90
C TYR A 305 15.86 -12.66 16.73
N THR A 306 16.71 -12.58 17.74
CA THR A 306 16.91 -13.65 18.70
C THR A 306 16.38 -13.24 20.07
N ASN A 307 15.91 -14.22 20.83
CA ASN A 307 15.57 -14.03 22.24
C ASN A 307 16.84 -13.95 23.12
N SER A 308 16.67 -13.77 24.41
CA SER A 308 17.77 -13.70 25.38
C SER A 308 18.64 -14.97 25.47
N TYR A 309 18.20 -16.07 24.87
CA TYR A 309 18.92 -17.36 24.82
C TYR A 309 19.60 -17.60 23.45
N GLY A 310 19.57 -16.61 22.54
CA GLY A 310 20.19 -16.74 21.21
C GLY A 310 19.35 -17.51 20.18
N SER A 311 18.14 -17.97 20.53
CA SER A 311 17.25 -18.64 19.58
C SER A 311 16.47 -17.63 18.74
N PHE A 312 16.32 -17.86 17.44
CA PHE A 312 15.52 -17.02 16.57
C PHE A 312 14.06 -16.94 17.06
N ILE A 313 13.50 -15.71 17.01
CA ILE A 313 12.08 -15.49 17.35
C ILE A 313 11.23 -15.95 16.19
N SER A 314 10.28 -16.83 16.48
CA SER A 314 9.32 -17.37 15.51
C SER A 314 7.99 -16.64 15.62
N LYS A 315 7.57 -15.95 14.56
CA LYS A 315 6.34 -15.18 14.50
C LYS A 315 5.27 -15.86 13.64
N ARG A 316 3.99 -15.57 13.89
CA ARG A 316 2.87 -16.05 13.08
C ARG A 316 3.02 -15.54 11.65
N SER A 317 2.94 -16.42 10.66
CA SER A 317 2.94 -16.11 9.24
C SER A 317 1.68 -16.63 8.56
N LEU A 318 1.21 -15.96 7.50
CA LEU A 318 0.10 -16.42 6.68
C LEU A 318 0.61 -17.55 5.77
N ALA A 319 0.21 -18.79 6.03
CA ALA A 319 0.63 -19.94 5.22
C ALA A 319 -0.28 -20.16 4.00
N SER A 320 -1.59 -20.00 4.18
CA SER A 320 -2.57 -20.16 3.09
C SER A 320 -3.80 -19.30 3.30
N LEU A 321 -4.35 -18.83 2.20
CA LEU A 321 -5.64 -18.16 2.13
C LEU A 321 -6.59 -18.99 1.27
N LYS A 322 -7.68 -19.49 1.87
CA LYS A 322 -8.64 -20.37 1.21
C LYS A 322 -9.97 -19.64 1.01
N LYS A 323 -10.40 -19.48 -0.25
CA LYS A 323 -11.70 -18.91 -0.61
C LYS A 323 -12.68 -20.03 -0.88
N LEU A 324 -13.68 -20.18 -0.03
CA LEU A 324 -14.75 -21.15 -0.19
C LEU A 324 -15.94 -20.53 -0.93
N SER A 325 -16.54 -21.32 -1.80
CA SER A 325 -17.77 -21.00 -2.53
C SER A 325 -19.02 -21.17 -1.65
N ARG A 326 -20.19 -20.82 -2.17
CA ARG A 326 -21.50 -20.95 -1.48
C ARG A 326 -21.79 -22.38 -0.95
N ASP A 327 -21.29 -23.40 -1.62
CA ASP A 327 -21.46 -24.80 -1.25
C ASP A 327 -20.56 -25.24 -0.08
N LEU A 328 -19.58 -24.41 0.31
CA LEU A 328 -18.52 -24.70 1.30
C LEU A 328 -17.66 -25.94 0.94
N ILE A 329 -17.75 -26.43 -0.27
CA ILE A 329 -17.03 -27.60 -0.80
C ILE A 329 -15.99 -27.14 -1.82
N SER A 330 -16.44 -26.37 -2.82
CA SER A 330 -15.57 -25.82 -3.85
C SER A 330 -14.75 -24.68 -3.26
N TYR A 331 -13.45 -24.68 -3.53
CA TYR A 331 -12.57 -23.63 -3.02
C TYR A 331 -11.41 -23.30 -3.98
N GLU A 332 -10.88 -22.13 -3.80
CA GLU A 332 -9.64 -21.61 -4.38
C GLU A 332 -8.64 -21.38 -3.25
N GLN A 333 -7.39 -21.77 -3.42
CA GLN A 333 -6.38 -21.64 -2.39
C GLN A 333 -5.15 -20.93 -2.94
N THR A 334 -4.65 -19.96 -2.19
CA THR A 334 -3.38 -19.27 -2.43
C THR A 334 -2.46 -19.61 -1.28
N ASP A 335 -1.24 -20.09 -1.58
CA ASP A 335 -0.26 -20.49 -0.59
C ASP A 335 0.91 -19.50 -0.57
N PHE A 336 1.54 -19.32 0.59
CA PHE A 336 2.61 -18.35 0.83
C PHE A 336 3.80 -19.05 1.47
N GLU A 337 4.98 -18.82 0.91
CA GLU A 337 6.24 -19.30 1.45
C GLU A 337 7.11 -18.11 1.87
N TYR A 338 7.80 -18.26 2.98
CA TYR A 338 8.68 -17.23 3.54
C TYR A 338 10.11 -17.73 3.57
N ARG A 339 11.04 -16.80 3.56
CA ARG A 339 12.44 -17.11 3.82
C ARG A 339 12.63 -17.34 5.32
N ASP A 340 13.27 -18.44 5.68
CA ASP A 340 13.69 -18.75 7.03
C ASP A 340 15.09 -19.37 7.06
N HIS A 341 15.62 -19.55 8.26
CA HIS A 341 16.97 -20.08 8.47
C HIS A 341 17.17 -21.49 7.86
N ASN A 342 16.10 -22.33 7.88
CA ASN A 342 16.22 -23.73 7.45
C ASN A 342 16.11 -23.93 5.93
N ASN A 343 15.49 -22.98 5.21
CA ASN A 343 15.18 -23.17 3.78
C ASN A 343 15.86 -22.14 2.85
N SER A 344 16.78 -21.35 3.39
CA SER A 344 17.54 -20.38 2.60
C SER A 344 19.02 -20.45 2.96
N PRO A 345 19.91 -20.56 1.97
CA PRO A 345 21.35 -20.49 2.25
C PRO A 345 21.67 -19.13 2.90
N PRO A 346 22.57 -19.09 3.85
CA PRO A 346 23.05 -17.84 4.42
C PRO A 346 23.59 -16.95 3.29
N GLU A 347 23.17 -15.69 3.26
CA GLU A 347 23.81 -14.73 2.36
C GLU A 347 25.22 -14.45 2.85
N SER A 348 26.19 -14.67 1.99
CA SER A 348 27.52 -14.18 2.24
C SER A 348 27.46 -12.64 2.21
N VAL A 349 27.57 -12.02 3.37
CA VAL A 349 27.90 -10.59 3.41
C VAL A 349 29.34 -10.50 2.90
N PRO A 350 29.57 -9.85 1.74
CA PRO A 350 30.92 -9.77 1.21
C PRO A 350 31.83 -9.10 2.24
N ASN A 351 32.92 -9.80 2.59
CA ASN A 351 34.09 -9.25 3.27
C ASN A 351 33.91 -8.69 4.71
N ARG A 352 33.05 -9.26 5.56
CA ARG A 352 33.18 -9.04 7.00
C ARG A 352 34.28 -9.92 7.55
N ILE A 353 35.42 -9.30 7.95
CA ILE A 353 36.54 -9.98 8.56
C ILE A 353 36.18 -10.50 9.96
N CYS A 354 35.26 -9.87 10.65
CA CYS A 354 34.63 -10.35 11.88
C CYS A 354 33.26 -9.67 12.05
N SER A 355 32.20 -10.44 12.21
CA SER A 355 30.93 -9.89 12.69
C SER A 355 30.78 -10.30 14.15
N SER A 356 30.43 -9.35 15.03
CA SER A 356 30.04 -9.60 16.42
C SER A 356 28.92 -10.64 16.58
N ASP A 357 28.34 -11.05 15.50
CA ASP A 357 27.19 -11.94 15.43
C ASP A 357 27.60 -13.18 14.63
N GLY A 358 28.50 -13.99 15.16
CA GLY A 358 29.08 -15.22 14.63
C GLY A 358 28.30 -16.01 13.59
N GLY A 359 28.24 -15.54 12.36
CA GLY A 359 27.61 -16.28 11.25
C GLY A 359 27.12 -15.39 10.15
N ALA A 360 27.00 -15.92 8.97
CA ALA A 360 26.34 -15.27 7.85
C ALA A 360 24.90 -14.90 8.26
N HIS A 361 24.61 -13.59 8.37
CA HIS A 361 23.33 -13.12 8.85
C HIS A 361 22.24 -13.40 7.85
N ASN A 362 21.22 -14.12 8.28
CA ASN A 362 19.97 -14.26 7.55
C ASN A 362 19.09 -13.01 7.78
N TYR A 363 19.65 -11.81 7.55
CA TYR A 363 18.95 -10.54 7.79
C TYR A 363 17.65 -10.39 7.00
N LEU A 364 17.35 -11.30 6.07
CA LEU A 364 16.12 -11.38 5.30
C LEU A 364 15.15 -12.47 5.78
N ASN A 365 15.39 -13.10 6.94
CA ASN A 365 14.44 -14.07 7.49
C ASN A 365 13.10 -13.37 7.79
N GLY A 366 12.02 -14.04 7.49
CA GLY A 366 10.65 -13.54 7.66
C GLY A 366 10.07 -12.89 6.41
N VAL A 367 10.87 -12.56 5.37
CA VAL A 367 10.31 -11.97 4.16
C VAL A 367 9.59 -13.01 3.30
N LEU A 368 8.55 -12.55 2.59
CA LEU A 368 7.80 -13.33 1.62
C LEU A 368 8.73 -13.80 0.49
N LYS A 369 8.78 -15.10 0.25
CA LYS A 369 9.60 -15.73 -0.78
C LYS A 369 8.79 -16.07 -2.02
N LYS A 370 7.57 -16.61 -1.85
CA LYS A 370 6.79 -17.12 -2.97
C LYS A 370 5.30 -17.06 -2.69
N ILE A 371 4.52 -16.80 -3.73
CA ILE A 371 3.06 -16.93 -3.75
C ILE A 371 2.70 -17.98 -4.79
N ILE A 372 1.90 -18.97 -4.40
CA ILE A 372 1.37 -20.01 -5.29
C ILE A 372 -0.13 -19.78 -5.42
N PHE A 373 -0.60 -19.53 -6.64
CA PHE A 373 -1.99 -19.20 -6.94
C PHE A 373 -2.88 -20.44 -7.07
N PRO A 374 -4.21 -20.28 -7.03
CA PRO A 374 -5.15 -21.40 -7.27
C PRO A 374 -4.92 -22.14 -8.58
N THR A 375 -4.40 -21.46 -9.60
CA THR A 375 -4.03 -22.04 -10.90
C THR A 375 -2.76 -22.89 -10.86
N LYS A 376 -2.08 -22.98 -9.70
CA LYS A 376 -0.76 -23.58 -9.46
C LYS A 376 0.42 -22.84 -10.11
N GLY A 377 0.19 -21.78 -10.88
CA GLY A 377 1.25 -20.84 -11.23
C GLY A 377 1.77 -20.13 -9.99
N SER A 378 2.99 -19.61 -10.05
CA SER A 378 3.58 -18.96 -8.87
C SER A 378 4.45 -17.77 -9.24
N VAL A 379 4.64 -16.89 -8.24
CA VAL A 379 5.57 -15.77 -8.29
C VAL A 379 6.54 -15.88 -7.12
N GLU A 380 7.83 -15.82 -7.43
CA GLU A 380 8.93 -15.87 -6.47
C GLU A 380 9.60 -14.50 -6.38
N TYR A 381 9.86 -14.06 -5.16
CA TYR A 381 10.50 -12.78 -4.82
C TYR A 381 11.88 -13.04 -4.23
N GLU A 382 12.91 -12.53 -4.88
CA GLU A 382 14.27 -12.54 -4.37
C GLU A 382 14.63 -11.14 -3.89
N PHE A 383 14.78 -10.96 -2.60
CA PHE A 383 15.18 -9.72 -1.97
C PHE A 383 16.69 -9.70 -1.73
N GLU A 384 17.25 -8.50 -1.63
CA GLU A 384 18.63 -8.24 -1.21
C GLU A 384 18.64 -7.09 -0.19
N ALA A 385 19.77 -6.90 0.50
CA ALA A 385 19.99 -5.75 1.37
C ALA A 385 19.86 -4.44 0.62
N ASN A 386 19.48 -3.41 1.32
CA ASN A 386 19.56 -2.05 0.80
C ASN A 386 21.01 -1.62 0.60
N GLU A 387 21.24 -0.69 -0.30
CA GLU A 387 22.53 -0.04 -0.51
C GLU A 387 22.37 1.47 -0.49
N LEU A 388 23.27 2.15 0.21
CA LEU A 388 23.29 3.61 0.30
C LEU A 388 24.44 4.18 -0.52
N TYR A 389 24.22 5.37 -1.07
CA TYR A 389 25.28 6.23 -1.57
C TYR A 389 25.98 6.91 -0.39
N ILE A 390 27.28 6.75 -0.27
CA ILE A 390 28.12 7.49 0.68
C ILE A 390 29.36 7.97 -0.07
N ASP A 391 29.61 9.28 -0.02
CA ASP A 391 30.80 9.84 -0.61
C ASP A 391 32.05 9.39 0.15
N LYS A 392 32.87 8.60 -0.53
CA LYS A 392 34.10 8.05 0.02
C LYS A 392 35.21 9.05 0.26
N SER A 393 35.10 10.28 -0.28
CA SER A 393 36.20 11.28 -0.33
C SER A 393 36.44 12.02 0.99
N GLY A 394 35.60 11.90 1.99
CA GLY A 394 35.69 12.70 3.22
C GLY A 394 35.50 11.92 4.53
N ILE A 395 35.41 10.61 4.49
CA ILE A 395 34.99 9.78 5.63
C ILE A 395 36.12 8.84 6.04
N ASP A 396 36.33 8.71 7.36
CA ASP A 396 37.03 7.53 7.91
C ASP A 396 36.11 6.31 7.76
N TYR A 397 36.28 5.58 6.66
CA TYR A 397 35.46 4.43 6.29
C TYR A 397 35.74 3.14 7.08
N THR A 398 36.59 3.19 8.07
CA THR A 398 36.93 2.01 8.91
C THR A 398 35.74 1.47 9.71
N GLY A 399 34.68 2.27 9.89
CA GLY A 399 33.44 1.86 10.56
C GLY A 399 32.25 1.57 9.63
N TYR A 400 32.40 1.65 8.33
CA TYR A 400 31.30 1.48 7.37
C TYR A 400 31.40 0.18 6.58
N ASN A 401 30.24 -0.41 6.26
CA ASN A 401 30.14 -1.63 5.46
C ASN A 401 30.13 -1.30 3.95
N PHE A 402 31.21 -0.75 3.43
CA PHE A 402 31.31 -0.52 2.00
C PHE A 402 31.31 -1.83 1.22
N ILE A 403 30.65 -1.83 0.06
CA ILE A 403 30.75 -2.94 -0.89
C ILE A 403 32.09 -2.82 -1.59
N GLU A 404 32.91 -3.82 -1.38
CA GLU A 404 34.27 -3.88 -1.93
C GLU A 404 34.25 -4.65 -3.27
N ASP A 405 35.21 -4.34 -4.16
CA ASP A 405 35.38 -5.09 -5.38
C ASP A 405 35.91 -6.51 -5.02
N PRO A 406 35.15 -7.58 -5.31
CA PRO A 406 35.58 -8.92 -5.02
C PRO A 406 36.88 -9.32 -5.75
N ALA A 407 37.26 -8.58 -6.79
CA ALA A 407 38.53 -8.78 -7.48
C ALA A 407 39.73 -8.11 -6.77
N LEU A 408 39.47 -7.19 -5.81
CA LEU A 408 40.49 -6.49 -5.05
C LEU A 408 40.61 -7.07 -3.64
N GLN A 409 41.53 -7.93 -3.43
CA GLN A 409 41.86 -8.48 -2.10
C GLN A 409 42.67 -7.43 -1.31
N TYR A 410 42.11 -6.77 -0.32
CA TYR A 410 42.74 -5.70 0.49
C TYR A 410 43.58 -6.25 1.65
N TYR A 411 43.44 -7.51 1.90
CA TYR A 411 44.11 -8.17 3.00
C TYR A 411 44.84 -9.40 2.52
N ASN A 412 45.97 -9.67 3.16
CA ASN A 412 46.60 -10.96 3.08
C ASN A 412 46.06 -11.82 4.23
N GLU A 413 45.39 -12.91 3.90
CA GLU A 413 44.99 -13.92 4.88
C GLU A 413 46.14 -14.89 5.09
N THR A 414 46.47 -15.08 6.36
CA THR A 414 47.40 -16.12 6.77
C THR A 414 46.72 -17.01 7.80
N VAL A 415 46.56 -18.29 7.47
CA VAL A 415 46.02 -19.28 8.40
C VAL A 415 47.16 -19.90 9.16
N ILE A 416 47.09 -19.87 10.50
CA ILE A 416 48.06 -20.42 11.42
C ILE A 416 47.36 -21.52 12.20
N PRO A 417 47.47 -22.79 11.79
CA PRO A 417 46.89 -23.90 12.54
C PRO A 417 47.63 -24.08 13.86
N TYR A 418 46.92 -24.36 14.91
CA TYR A 418 47.47 -24.67 16.21
C TYR A 418 46.91 -25.97 16.79
N ASN A 419 47.74 -26.67 17.55
CA ASN A 419 47.36 -27.83 18.33
C ASN A 419 48.11 -27.78 19.63
N THR A 420 47.39 -27.65 20.76
CA THR A 420 48.00 -27.47 22.08
C THR A 420 48.78 -28.71 22.56
N ALA A 421 48.44 -29.90 22.01
CA ALA A 421 49.22 -31.13 22.29
C ALA A 421 50.60 -31.10 21.64
N THR A 422 50.80 -30.32 20.56
CA THR A 422 52.08 -30.26 19.85
C THR A 422 52.90 -29.03 20.17
N SER A 423 52.29 -27.88 20.41
CA SER A 423 52.95 -26.62 20.77
C SER A 423 52.02 -25.66 21.53
N SER A 424 52.58 -24.93 22.45
CA SER A 424 51.90 -23.83 23.18
C SER A 424 52.22 -22.46 22.61
N VAL A 425 53.12 -22.34 21.65
CA VAL A 425 53.57 -21.07 21.05
C VAL A 425 53.63 -21.19 19.54
N TYR A 426 52.92 -20.31 18.86
CA TYR A 426 52.90 -20.19 17.41
C TYR A 426 53.47 -18.86 16.97
N THR A 427 54.16 -18.83 15.86
CA THR A 427 54.85 -17.65 15.34
C THR A 427 54.23 -17.23 14.00
N PHE A 428 54.01 -15.94 13.82
CA PHE A 428 53.59 -15.35 12.55
C PHE A 428 54.42 -14.11 12.20
N GLN A 429 54.44 -13.75 10.93
CA GLN A 429 55.12 -12.58 10.41
C GLN A 429 54.09 -11.52 10.00
N VAL A 430 54.34 -10.28 10.39
CA VAL A 430 53.68 -9.12 9.80
C VAL A 430 54.63 -8.55 8.76
N PRO A 431 54.38 -8.76 7.46
CA PRO A 431 55.22 -8.23 6.39
C PRO A 431 55.05 -6.71 6.26
N GLY A 432 56.04 -6.05 5.67
CA GLY A 432 55.97 -4.62 5.37
C GLY A 432 57.29 -3.90 5.64
N ASN A 433 57.29 -2.58 5.41
CA ASN A 433 58.43 -1.72 5.65
C ASN A 433 58.57 -1.32 7.12
N SER A 434 59.78 -1.33 7.64
CA SER A 434 60.08 -0.91 9.00
C SER A 434 59.61 0.57 9.20
N GLY A 435 58.90 0.79 10.31
CA GLY A 435 58.42 2.12 10.64
C GLY A 435 56.95 2.42 10.26
N THR A 436 56.31 1.55 9.47
CA THR A 436 54.87 1.67 9.15
C THR A 436 54.08 0.66 9.97
N GLN A 437 53.08 1.13 10.70
CA GLN A 437 52.12 0.25 11.39
C GLN A 437 51.04 -0.20 10.42
N TYR A 438 50.74 -1.47 10.42
CA TYR A 438 49.67 -2.05 9.64
C TYR A 438 48.49 -2.46 10.56
N PRO A 439 47.25 -2.18 10.16
CA PRO A 439 46.10 -2.77 10.83
C PRO A 439 46.14 -4.28 10.64
N VAL A 440 46.03 -5.04 11.71
CA VAL A 440 46.02 -6.49 11.71
C VAL A 440 44.80 -6.94 12.49
N TYR A 441 43.97 -7.75 11.87
CA TYR A 441 42.87 -8.45 12.51
C TYR A 441 43.28 -9.88 12.74
N LEU A 442 43.10 -10.37 13.94
CA LEU A 442 43.31 -11.74 14.32
C LEU A 442 42.00 -12.36 14.74
N GLU A 443 41.60 -13.41 14.04
CA GLU A 443 40.40 -14.19 14.33
C GLU A 443 40.88 -15.58 14.79
N ASN A 444 40.26 -16.12 15.85
CA ASN A 444 40.45 -17.50 16.24
C ASN A 444 39.25 -18.32 15.81
N ILE A 445 39.45 -19.35 15.01
CA ILE A 445 38.47 -20.35 14.64
C ILE A 445 38.85 -21.64 15.31
N SER A 446 38.13 -22.02 16.41
CA SER A 446 38.26 -23.35 16.99
C SER A 446 37.21 -24.28 16.42
N GLU A 447 37.54 -25.57 16.26
CA GLU A 447 36.54 -26.56 15.80
C GLU A 447 35.37 -26.77 16.80
N HIS A 448 35.50 -26.23 18.01
CA HIS A 448 34.47 -26.29 19.06
C HIS A 448 33.53 -25.07 19.09
N ASP A 449 33.69 -24.10 18.22
CA ASP A 449 32.88 -22.88 18.18
C ASP A 449 31.55 -23.10 17.44
N GLY A 450 30.75 -24.08 17.81
CA GLY A 450 29.56 -24.28 16.98
C GLY A 450 28.28 -24.59 17.71
N ILE A 451 28.31 -25.01 18.97
CA ILE A 451 27.05 -25.39 19.63
C ILE A 451 27.12 -24.99 21.10
N ILE A 452 26.43 -23.91 21.48
CA ILE A 452 26.06 -23.69 22.87
C ILE A 452 24.99 -24.76 23.19
N THR A 453 25.44 -25.91 23.66
CA THR A 453 24.54 -27.03 24.00
C THR A 453 23.97 -26.89 25.41
N ASP A 454 24.52 -25.96 26.23
CA ASP A 454 24.08 -25.73 27.59
C ASP A 454 24.20 -24.25 27.96
N PRO A 455 23.06 -23.52 28.06
CA PRO A 455 23.06 -22.11 28.45
C PRO A 455 23.60 -21.85 29.86
N ASP A 456 23.56 -22.86 30.75
CA ASP A 456 24.00 -22.74 32.12
C ASP A 456 25.51 -23.00 32.29
N ASN A 457 26.17 -23.48 31.20
CA ASN A 457 27.59 -23.74 31.21
C ASN A 457 28.26 -23.30 29.90
N PRO A 458 28.38 -21.98 29.67
CA PRO A 458 28.99 -21.45 28.46
C PRO A 458 30.45 -21.96 28.32
N PRO A 459 30.92 -22.21 27.08
CA PRO A 459 32.30 -22.63 26.87
C PRO A 459 33.26 -21.61 27.46
N PRO A 460 34.40 -22.06 28.01
CA PRO A 460 35.36 -21.19 28.64
C PRO A 460 35.94 -20.19 27.65
N VAL A 461 35.93 -18.90 28.02
CA VAL A 461 36.55 -17.83 27.23
C VAL A 461 38.04 -17.84 27.40
N PHE A 462 38.79 -18.06 26.31
CA PHE A 462 40.23 -18.02 26.29
C PHE A 462 40.74 -16.66 25.82
N THR A 463 41.83 -16.17 26.42
CA THR A 463 42.53 -14.95 26.01
C THR A 463 43.93 -15.30 25.50
N PHE A 464 44.16 -15.13 24.22
CA PHE A 464 45.46 -15.27 23.60
C PHE A 464 46.25 -13.98 23.70
N LYS A 465 47.53 -14.10 23.96
CA LYS A 465 48.45 -12.94 24.08
C LYS A 465 49.40 -12.97 22.88
N VAL A 466 49.31 -11.89 22.08
CA VAL A 466 50.26 -11.65 20.99
C VAL A 466 51.44 -10.88 21.52
N LYS A 467 52.64 -11.41 21.37
CA LYS A 467 53.88 -10.80 21.85
C LYS A 467 54.83 -10.52 20.69
N ASN A 468 55.57 -9.40 20.77
CA ASN A 468 56.64 -9.12 19.83
C ASN A 468 57.91 -9.91 20.19
N SER A 469 58.97 -9.76 19.40
CA SER A 469 60.27 -10.44 19.57
C SER A 469 60.97 -10.08 20.91
N ALA A 470 60.60 -8.95 21.53
CA ALA A 470 61.07 -8.56 22.86
C ALA A 470 60.21 -9.13 24.01
N GLY A 471 59.20 -9.93 23.73
CA GLY A 471 58.31 -10.52 24.68
C GLY A 471 57.21 -9.60 25.22
N LEU A 472 57.10 -8.38 24.70
CA LEU A 472 56.07 -7.41 25.10
C LEU A 472 54.73 -7.81 24.49
N ILE A 473 53.65 -7.74 25.31
CA ILE A 473 52.28 -8.01 24.85
C ILE A 473 51.82 -6.83 23.99
N MET A 474 51.56 -7.11 22.72
CA MET A 474 51.13 -6.14 21.74
C MET A 474 49.60 -6.18 21.51
N ALA A 475 48.96 -7.34 21.74
CA ALA A 475 47.54 -7.55 21.57
C ALA A 475 47.03 -8.66 22.52
N ARG A 476 45.71 -8.64 22.80
CA ARG A 476 44.97 -9.70 23.51
C ARG A 476 43.74 -10.04 22.68
N ILE A 477 43.53 -11.30 22.40
CA ILE A 477 42.44 -11.80 21.60
C ILE A 477 41.60 -12.72 22.48
N ASN A 478 40.30 -12.44 22.58
CA ASN A 478 39.35 -13.28 23.30
C ASN A 478 38.62 -14.17 22.28
N THR A 479 38.38 -15.42 22.57
CA THR A 479 37.63 -16.34 21.72
C THR A 479 36.13 -16.03 21.68
N ALA A 480 35.63 -15.30 22.68
CA ALA A 480 34.23 -14.91 22.75
C ALA A 480 33.93 -13.53 22.16
N ASP A 481 34.91 -12.81 21.66
CA ASP A 481 34.76 -11.39 21.34
C ASP A 481 35.19 -11.12 19.91
N CYS A 482 34.22 -11.06 19.01
CA CYS A 482 34.42 -10.55 17.66
C CYS A 482 34.46 -9.01 17.58
N SER A 483 34.33 -8.28 18.68
CA SER A 483 34.60 -6.86 18.77
C SER A 483 36.12 -6.64 18.81
N THR A 484 36.81 -7.01 17.77
CA THR A 484 38.26 -6.89 17.72
C THR A 484 38.70 -5.44 17.63
N PRO A 485 39.41 -4.91 18.58
CA PRO A 485 40.18 -3.70 18.38
C PRO A 485 41.13 -3.90 17.19
N ASN A 486 41.18 -2.91 16.30
CA ASN A 486 42.22 -2.80 15.28
C ASN A 486 43.59 -2.75 15.99
N TYR A 487 44.29 -3.84 16.04
CA TYR A 487 45.68 -3.81 16.47
C TYR A 487 46.55 -3.29 15.33
N ARG A 488 47.26 -2.22 15.61
CA ARG A 488 48.30 -1.74 14.66
C ARG A 488 49.61 -2.32 15.06
N LEU A 489 50.08 -3.32 14.32
CA LEU A 489 51.36 -3.96 14.52
C LEU A 489 52.40 -3.44 13.50
N TYR A 490 53.62 -3.27 13.96
CA TYR A 490 54.76 -3.00 13.06
C TYR A 490 55.20 -4.28 12.33
N PRO A 491 55.80 -4.19 11.13
CA PRO A 491 56.40 -5.32 10.49
C PRO A 491 57.41 -6.03 11.43
N GLY A 492 57.31 -7.34 11.49
CA GLY A 492 58.15 -8.12 12.39
C GLY A 492 57.59 -9.48 12.75
N THR A 493 58.26 -10.16 13.63
CA THR A 493 57.89 -11.48 14.11
C THR A 493 57.10 -11.36 15.41
N TYR A 494 55.98 -12.04 15.47
CA TYR A 494 55.11 -12.09 16.66
C TYR A 494 54.83 -13.53 17.04
N THR A 495 54.54 -13.75 18.31
CA THR A 495 54.15 -15.04 18.86
C THR A 495 52.81 -15.00 19.55
N ILE A 496 52.01 -16.04 19.35
CA ILE A 496 50.77 -16.30 20.05
C ILE A 496 51.00 -17.46 21.02
N ASN A 497 50.62 -17.24 22.29
CA ASN A 497 50.70 -18.28 23.31
C ASN A 497 49.31 -18.89 23.50
N THR A 498 49.19 -20.20 23.26
CA THR A 498 47.94 -20.97 23.31
C THR A 498 47.78 -21.77 24.60
N ASN A 499 48.56 -21.50 25.65
CA ASN A 499 48.38 -22.13 26.95
C ASN A 499 46.97 -21.83 27.48
N ASN A 500 46.12 -22.79 27.59
CA ASN A 500 44.73 -22.75 28.01
C ASN A 500 43.70 -22.69 26.83
N ALA A 501 44.12 -22.87 25.59
CA ALA A 501 43.22 -23.00 24.45
C ALA A 501 42.61 -24.40 24.34
N PRO A 502 41.53 -24.60 23.59
CA PRO A 502 41.14 -25.93 23.09
C PRO A 502 42.26 -26.65 22.38
N ASP A 503 42.20 -28.00 22.29
CA ASP A 503 43.28 -28.82 21.84
C ASP A 503 43.81 -28.52 20.42
N ASP A 504 42.95 -27.97 19.55
CA ASP A 504 43.30 -27.54 18.18
C ASP A 504 42.40 -26.39 17.69
N GLY A 505 42.78 -25.80 16.58
CA GLY A 505 42.08 -24.70 15.92
C GLY A 505 42.94 -23.95 14.92
N ASN A 506 42.41 -22.86 14.39
CA ASN A 506 43.10 -21.99 13.47
C ASN A 506 43.03 -20.53 13.92
N PHE A 507 44.20 -19.85 13.91
CA PHE A 507 44.23 -18.40 13.89
C PHE A 507 44.19 -17.92 12.43
N LYS A 508 43.31 -17.03 12.10
CA LYS A 508 43.33 -16.29 10.83
C LYS A 508 43.85 -14.89 11.08
N LEU A 509 44.92 -14.59 10.43
CA LEU A 509 45.54 -13.26 10.44
C LEU A 509 45.18 -12.56 9.15
N TYR A 510 44.45 -11.49 9.27
CA TYR A 510 44.12 -10.59 8.16
C TYR A 510 44.97 -9.35 8.28
N GLN A 511 45.94 -9.19 7.38
CA GLN A 511 46.74 -7.98 7.31
C GLN A 511 46.21 -7.08 6.21
N ILE A 512 45.73 -5.88 6.61
CA ILE A 512 45.34 -4.82 5.68
C ILE A 512 46.63 -4.10 5.24
N VAL A 513 47.08 -4.36 4.03
CA VAL A 513 48.37 -3.89 3.52
C VAL A 513 48.33 -2.41 3.08
N SER A 514 47.31 -1.93 2.58
CA SER A 514 46.86 -0.54 2.45
C SER A 514 45.42 -0.60 2.02
N ARG A 515 44.54 -0.12 2.83
CA ARG A 515 43.15 -0.09 2.39
C ARG A 515 43.03 0.99 1.32
N PRO A 516 42.93 0.67 0.02
CA PRO A 516 42.65 1.69 -0.97
C PRO A 516 41.33 2.32 -0.60
N LEU A 517 41.11 3.56 -1.04
CA LEU A 517 39.76 4.15 -0.98
C LEU A 517 38.79 3.15 -1.55
N PRO A 518 37.61 2.95 -0.96
CA PRO A 518 36.58 2.13 -1.56
C PRO A 518 36.44 2.47 -3.03
N TYR A 519 36.45 1.47 -3.89
CA TYR A 519 36.41 1.72 -5.34
C TYR A 519 35.06 2.33 -5.79
N SER A 520 34.01 2.16 -4.96
CA SER A 520 32.67 2.65 -5.19
C SER A 520 32.14 3.46 -3.99
N ASN A 521 31.18 4.37 -4.26
CA ASN A 521 30.42 5.10 -3.25
C ASN A 521 29.18 4.27 -2.84
N ARG A 522 29.40 3.08 -2.29
CA ARG A 522 28.36 2.10 -1.92
C ARG A 522 28.58 1.56 -0.53
N MET A 523 27.52 1.56 0.26
CA MET A 523 27.51 0.96 1.58
C MET A 523 26.30 0.04 1.71
N LEU A 524 26.48 -1.14 2.28
CA LEU A 524 25.38 -2.02 2.67
C LEU A 524 24.63 -1.46 3.86
N GLU A 525 23.29 -1.42 3.73
CA GLU A 525 22.39 -1.12 4.81
C GLU A 525 21.54 -2.36 5.10
N LEU A 526 21.73 -2.95 6.29
CA LEU A 526 21.10 -4.22 6.66
C LEU A 526 19.70 -4.04 7.25
N THR A 527 19.24 -2.79 7.46
CA THR A 527 17.86 -2.51 7.87
C THR A 527 16.96 -2.44 6.65
N GLY A 528 16.00 -3.36 6.57
CA GLY A 528 15.08 -3.45 5.43
C GLY A 528 15.65 -4.24 4.24
N ALA A 529 14.87 -4.28 3.17
CA ALA A 529 15.18 -5.04 1.97
C ALA A 529 14.62 -4.38 0.72
N ARG A 530 15.28 -4.58 -0.43
CA ARG A 530 14.79 -4.21 -1.75
C ARG A 530 14.67 -5.44 -2.64
N ILE A 531 13.80 -5.38 -3.63
CA ILE A 531 13.67 -6.46 -4.59
C ILE A 531 14.88 -6.52 -5.54
N LYS A 532 15.44 -7.70 -5.74
CA LYS A 532 16.47 -7.98 -6.71
C LYS A 532 15.92 -8.62 -7.97
N THR A 533 15.05 -9.63 -7.77
CA THR A 533 14.50 -10.41 -8.88
C THR A 533 13.08 -10.86 -8.55
N ILE A 534 12.20 -10.82 -9.56
CA ILE A 534 10.88 -11.45 -9.52
C ILE A 534 10.82 -12.48 -10.62
N ARG A 535 10.46 -13.73 -10.29
CA ARG A 535 10.30 -14.84 -11.23
C ARG A 535 8.86 -15.30 -11.24
N SER A 536 8.29 -15.44 -12.43
CA SER A 536 6.93 -15.96 -12.63
C SER A 536 7.00 -17.32 -13.30
N TYR A 537 6.29 -18.27 -12.73
CA TYR A 537 6.25 -19.66 -13.18
C TYR A 537 4.83 -20.06 -13.57
N ASP A 538 4.71 -20.90 -14.59
CA ASP A 538 3.44 -21.54 -14.96
C ASP A 538 3.08 -22.67 -13.98
N SER A 539 1.90 -23.22 -14.15
CA SER A 539 1.37 -24.32 -13.33
C SER A 539 2.18 -25.63 -13.41
N ASP A 540 3.01 -25.81 -14.41
CA ASP A 540 3.94 -26.93 -14.57
C ASP A 540 5.33 -26.67 -13.99
N GLY A 541 5.55 -25.46 -13.43
CA GLY A 541 6.85 -25.03 -12.91
C GLY A 541 7.80 -24.42 -13.95
N THR A 542 7.34 -24.25 -15.19
CA THR A 542 8.13 -23.60 -16.24
C THR A 542 8.28 -22.11 -15.94
N LEU A 543 9.54 -21.62 -15.97
CA LEU A 543 9.84 -20.20 -15.83
C LEU A 543 9.37 -19.42 -17.05
N ILE A 544 8.35 -18.56 -16.87
CA ILE A 544 7.77 -17.75 -17.95
C ILE A 544 8.56 -16.45 -18.12
N LYS A 545 8.85 -15.79 -16.98
CA LYS A 545 9.32 -14.42 -16.96
C LYS A 545 10.20 -14.13 -15.74
N THR A 546 11.28 -13.40 -15.96
CA THR A 546 12.11 -12.84 -14.91
C THR A 546 12.22 -11.33 -15.07
N LYS A 547 11.98 -10.59 -14.00
CA LYS A 547 12.30 -9.16 -13.89
C LYS A 547 13.47 -9.01 -12.94
N LYS A 548 14.53 -8.33 -13.37
CA LYS A 548 15.70 -7.99 -12.56
C LYS A 548 15.74 -6.51 -12.31
N TYR A 549 16.12 -6.12 -11.10
CA TYR A 549 16.24 -4.72 -10.67
C TYR A 549 17.68 -4.42 -10.26
N GLU A 550 18.21 -3.31 -10.76
CA GLU A 550 19.54 -2.80 -10.44
C GLU A 550 19.41 -1.32 -10.04
N TYR A 551 20.11 -0.92 -8.99
CA TYR A 551 19.95 0.39 -8.34
C TYR A 551 21.22 1.25 -8.45
N ASN A 552 21.99 1.04 -9.51
CA ASN A 552 23.28 1.68 -9.74
C ASN A 552 23.11 3.02 -10.44
N SER A 553 24.07 3.92 -10.22
CA SER A 553 24.16 5.17 -10.95
C SER A 553 24.36 4.96 -12.45
N PHE A 554 23.61 5.68 -13.27
CA PHE A 554 23.78 5.64 -14.73
C PHE A 554 25.05 6.35 -15.21
N LEU A 555 25.61 7.25 -14.39
CA LEU A 555 26.86 7.98 -14.70
C LEU A 555 28.08 7.23 -14.21
N SER A 556 27.97 6.56 -13.06
CA SER A 556 29.01 5.76 -12.44
C SER A 556 28.44 4.41 -12.02
N PRO A 557 28.42 3.39 -12.90
CA PRO A 557 27.73 2.12 -12.64
C PRO A 557 28.18 1.34 -11.41
N LEU A 558 29.34 1.69 -10.86
CA LEU A 558 29.85 1.11 -9.63
C LEU A 558 29.30 1.78 -8.36
N ASP A 559 28.72 2.97 -8.47
CA ASP A 559 28.17 3.70 -7.34
C ASP A 559 26.71 3.33 -7.06
N GLY A 560 26.33 3.28 -5.79
CA GLY A 560 24.94 3.18 -5.36
C GLY A 560 24.16 4.48 -5.60
N THR A 561 22.82 4.42 -5.51
CA THR A 561 21.96 5.60 -5.64
C THR A 561 20.92 5.71 -4.53
N GLY A 562 21.07 4.91 -3.46
CA GLY A 562 20.14 4.90 -2.33
C GLY A 562 20.45 6.00 -1.32
N PHE A 563 19.39 6.65 -0.82
CA PHE A 563 19.45 7.64 0.25
C PHE A 563 18.44 7.30 1.32
N MET A 564 18.87 7.29 2.58
CA MET A 564 18.03 6.94 3.72
C MET A 564 17.36 8.18 4.30
N TYR A 565 16.06 8.07 4.59
CA TYR A 565 15.25 9.10 5.22
C TYR A 565 14.46 8.48 6.37
N TYR A 566 14.18 9.28 7.38
CA TYR A 566 13.34 8.86 8.50
C TYR A 566 11.88 9.23 8.23
N ALA A 567 10.99 8.27 8.36
CA ALA A 567 9.56 8.48 8.11
C ALA A 567 8.91 9.39 9.16
N ASP A 568 9.37 9.29 10.40
CA ASP A 568 8.96 10.15 11.51
C ASP A 568 10.03 11.19 11.81
N LEU A 569 9.91 12.33 11.14
CA LEU A 569 10.71 13.50 11.46
C LEU A 569 10.23 14.20 12.74
N ALA A 570 9.23 13.67 13.45
CA ALA A 570 8.60 14.32 14.59
C ALA A 570 9.39 14.18 15.91
N ASP A 571 10.22 13.15 16.06
CA ASP A 571 11.10 12.99 17.24
C ASP A 571 12.45 12.36 16.85
N PRO A 572 13.53 13.17 16.76
CA PRO A 572 14.88 12.66 16.53
C PRO A 572 15.42 11.81 17.69
N ASN A 573 14.73 11.78 18.85
CA ASN A 573 15.08 10.96 19.99
C ASN A 573 14.15 9.74 20.16
N ALA A 574 13.13 9.60 19.31
CA ALA A 574 12.28 8.41 19.31
C ALA A 574 13.09 7.20 18.83
N LEU A 575 13.25 6.23 19.72
CA LEU A 575 13.98 4.98 19.45
C LEU A 575 13.29 4.05 18.43
N SER A 576 12.14 4.42 17.88
CA SER A 576 11.44 3.69 16.81
C SER A 576 11.41 4.51 15.53
N THR A 577 12.56 4.70 14.93
CA THR A 577 12.67 5.40 13.65
C THR A 577 12.47 4.39 12.51
N SER A 578 11.27 4.30 11.99
CA SER A 578 11.07 3.67 10.69
C SER A 578 11.80 4.52 9.66
N SER A 579 12.88 4.00 9.11
CA SER A 579 13.61 4.60 8.00
C SER A 579 13.16 3.96 6.70
N PHE A 580 13.21 4.73 5.61
CA PHE A 580 13.00 4.24 4.27
C PHE A 580 14.11 4.73 3.34
N ILE A 581 14.32 4.01 2.25
CA ILE A 581 15.37 4.33 1.29
C ILE A 581 14.75 4.63 -0.06
N LEU A 582 15.24 5.69 -0.71
CA LEU A 582 14.89 6.07 -2.07
C LEU A 582 16.10 5.94 -2.98
N TYR A 583 15.89 5.37 -4.14
CA TYR A 583 16.91 5.19 -5.18
C TYR A 583 16.71 6.19 -6.31
N LYS A 584 17.76 6.98 -6.63
CA LYS A 584 17.70 7.96 -7.72
C LYS A 584 17.67 7.31 -9.11
N ASN A 585 18.35 6.20 -9.28
CA ASN A 585 18.42 5.48 -10.54
C ASN A 585 18.08 4.01 -10.35
N VAL A 586 17.23 3.49 -11.21
CA VAL A 586 16.83 2.09 -11.20
C VAL A 586 16.71 1.57 -12.63
N THR A 587 17.26 0.39 -12.87
CA THR A 587 17.09 -0.35 -14.12
C THR A 587 16.25 -1.59 -13.85
N GLU A 588 15.13 -1.73 -14.56
CA GLU A 588 14.30 -2.94 -14.63
C GLU A 588 14.59 -3.65 -15.94
N THR A 589 15.06 -4.90 -15.90
CA THR A 589 15.31 -5.72 -17.08
C THR A 589 14.32 -6.88 -17.11
N GLU A 590 13.66 -7.08 -18.25
CA GLU A 590 12.71 -8.18 -18.46
C GLU A 590 13.33 -9.28 -19.33
N ILE A 591 13.22 -10.53 -18.86
CA ILE A 591 13.74 -11.72 -19.54
C ILE A 591 12.61 -12.74 -19.63
N SER A 592 12.31 -13.25 -20.84
CA SER A 592 11.36 -14.35 -21.09
C SER A 592 12.13 -15.58 -21.55
N GLY A 593 12.13 -16.64 -20.73
CA GLY A 593 13.01 -17.78 -20.94
C GLY A 593 14.48 -17.35 -20.93
N THR A 594 15.16 -17.45 -22.07
CA THR A 594 16.54 -16.98 -22.28
C THR A 594 16.63 -15.66 -23.05
N GLN A 595 15.52 -15.13 -23.53
CA GLN A 595 15.48 -13.93 -24.34
C GLN A 595 15.38 -12.68 -23.48
N ASN A 596 16.34 -11.76 -23.63
CA ASN A 596 16.26 -10.42 -23.05
C ASN A 596 15.26 -9.59 -23.90
N ASN A 597 14.21 -9.07 -23.26
CA ASN A 597 13.18 -8.25 -23.90
C ASN A 597 13.53 -6.75 -23.90
N GLY A 598 14.60 -6.36 -23.22
CA GLY A 598 15.03 -4.98 -23.03
C GLY A 598 14.96 -4.55 -21.58
N SER A 599 15.15 -3.26 -21.38
CA SER A 599 15.15 -2.69 -20.03
C SER A 599 14.47 -1.33 -19.97
N ILE A 600 14.04 -0.97 -18.76
CA ILE A 600 13.49 0.35 -18.45
C ILE A 600 14.42 0.99 -17.43
N ARG A 601 14.86 2.21 -17.70
CA ARG A 601 15.62 3.03 -16.76
C ARG A 601 14.75 4.13 -16.19
N TYR A 602 14.78 4.25 -14.87
CA TYR A 602 14.05 5.26 -14.11
C TYR A 602 15.03 6.20 -13.41
N SER A 603 14.80 7.50 -13.53
CA SER A 603 15.47 8.52 -12.73
C SER A 603 14.44 9.27 -11.90
N PHE A 604 14.79 9.58 -10.65
CA PHE A 604 13.88 10.22 -9.70
C PHE A 604 14.49 11.48 -9.08
N LYS A 605 13.63 12.45 -8.81
CA LYS A 605 13.86 13.54 -7.86
C LYS A 605 13.49 13.05 -6.47
N ILE A 606 14.41 13.18 -5.54
CA ILE A 606 14.30 12.75 -4.15
C ILE A 606 14.51 13.95 -3.21
N PRO A 607 14.30 13.85 -1.88
CA PRO A 607 14.48 14.99 -0.97
C PRO A 607 15.85 15.69 -1.09
N GLU A 608 16.91 14.94 -1.37
CA GLU A 608 18.26 15.49 -1.58
C GLU A 608 18.34 16.55 -2.68
N ASP A 609 17.50 16.47 -3.70
CA ASP A 609 17.44 17.42 -4.80
C ASP A 609 16.77 18.76 -4.42
N TYR A 610 16.09 18.78 -3.27
CA TYR A 610 15.36 19.93 -2.74
C TYR A 610 15.91 20.42 -1.38
N LYS A 611 17.11 19.99 -1.04
CA LYS A 611 17.79 20.41 0.16
C LYS A 611 18.24 21.87 0.04
N ASN A 612 17.87 22.69 1.01
CA ASN A 612 18.33 24.08 1.03
C ASN A 612 19.78 24.20 1.56
N PRO A 613 20.44 25.36 1.41
CA PRO A 613 21.82 25.54 1.90
C PRO A 613 21.99 25.36 3.41
N MET A 614 20.92 25.44 4.21
CA MET A 614 20.93 25.19 5.66
C MET A 614 20.74 23.70 5.99
N GLY A 615 20.61 22.81 4.98
CA GLY A 615 20.46 21.39 5.16
C GLY A 615 19.01 20.89 5.30
N ASN A 616 18.02 21.76 5.25
CA ASN A 616 16.60 21.38 5.40
C ASN A 616 16.02 20.83 4.10
N TYR A 617 15.20 19.80 4.20
CA TYR A 617 14.50 19.20 3.05
C TYR A 617 13.17 19.91 2.79
N LEU A 618 13.08 20.63 1.66
CA LEU A 618 11.84 21.26 1.21
C LEU A 618 10.92 20.23 0.54
N PHE A 619 9.61 20.43 0.66
CA PHE A 619 8.59 19.63 -0.02
C PHE A 619 8.67 18.12 0.26
N PHE A 620 9.04 17.75 1.48
CA PHE A 620 9.26 16.35 1.86
C PHE A 620 8.00 15.47 1.66
N ASN A 621 6.79 16.03 1.83
CA ASN A 621 5.53 15.33 1.56
C ASN A 621 5.39 14.80 0.13
N LEU A 622 6.07 15.42 -0.84
CA LEU A 622 6.09 15.02 -2.25
C LEU A 622 7.34 14.21 -2.58
N THR A 623 8.49 14.72 -2.16
CA THR A 623 9.79 14.18 -2.54
C THR A 623 10.12 12.86 -1.85
N SER A 624 9.53 12.60 -0.66
CA SER A 624 9.62 11.31 0.05
C SER A 624 8.93 10.15 -0.68
N GLN A 625 8.10 10.46 -1.68
CA GLN A 625 7.49 9.45 -2.57
C GLN A 625 8.27 9.29 -3.88
N ALA A 626 9.34 10.04 -4.05
CA ALA A 626 10.16 10.19 -5.25
C ALA A 626 9.36 10.65 -6.49
N LEU A 627 9.68 11.81 -7.02
CA LEU A 627 9.06 12.31 -8.24
C LEU A 627 9.80 11.78 -9.45
N MET A 628 9.08 11.19 -10.42
CA MET A 628 9.68 10.72 -11.66
C MET A 628 10.33 11.88 -12.41
N GLU A 629 11.64 11.79 -12.66
CA GLU A 629 12.35 12.76 -13.48
C GLU A 629 12.44 12.33 -14.94
N LYS A 630 12.76 11.04 -15.14
CA LYS A 630 12.96 10.48 -16.48
C LYS A 630 12.67 8.99 -16.50
N LYS A 631 12.06 8.51 -17.57
CA LYS A 631 11.88 7.10 -17.90
C LYS A 631 12.41 6.85 -19.30
N GLU A 632 13.27 5.83 -19.48
CA GLU A 632 13.83 5.42 -20.76
C GLU A 632 13.55 3.93 -21.01
N ILE A 633 13.01 3.60 -22.16
CA ILE A 633 12.76 2.22 -22.61
C ILE A 633 13.83 1.87 -23.63
N LEU A 634 14.57 0.81 -23.34
CA LEU A 634 15.67 0.31 -24.17
C LEU A 634 15.32 -1.07 -24.72
N ASN A 635 15.68 -1.35 -25.97
CA ASN A 635 15.55 -2.70 -26.52
C ASN A 635 16.61 -3.65 -25.96
N SER A 636 16.57 -4.91 -26.37
CA SER A 636 17.53 -5.95 -25.96
C SER A 636 19.00 -5.64 -26.28
N SER A 637 19.27 -4.75 -27.22
CA SER A 637 20.61 -4.27 -27.56
C SER A 637 21.02 -3.00 -26.82
N GLY A 638 20.20 -2.52 -25.88
CA GLY A 638 20.47 -1.30 -25.11
C GLY A 638 20.19 0.01 -25.89
N GLN A 639 19.53 -0.06 -27.04
CA GLN A 639 19.21 1.13 -27.83
C GLN A 639 17.89 1.74 -27.34
N LEU A 640 17.90 3.07 -27.20
CA LEU A 640 16.74 3.84 -26.76
C LEU A 640 15.58 3.74 -27.77
N GLN A 641 14.42 3.32 -27.29
CA GLN A 641 13.16 3.24 -28.06
C GLN A 641 12.21 4.39 -27.68
N GLU A 642 12.10 4.67 -26.40
CA GLU A 642 11.23 5.72 -25.87
C GLU A 642 11.91 6.40 -24.69
N LYS A 643 11.72 7.73 -24.58
CA LYS A 643 12.14 8.55 -23.45
C LYS A 643 10.99 9.45 -23.04
N THR A 644 10.69 9.48 -21.74
CA THR A 644 9.75 10.42 -21.13
C THR A 644 10.48 11.22 -20.03
N GLU A 645 10.42 12.54 -20.11
CA GLU A 645 11.03 13.48 -19.19
C GLU A 645 9.96 14.33 -18.50
N TYR A 646 10.14 14.60 -17.21
CA TYR A 646 9.22 15.38 -16.38
C TYR A 646 9.92 16.59 -15.79
N GLU A 647 9.26 17.73 -15.87
CA GLU A 647 9.66 18.99 -15.25
C GLU A 647 8.53 19.42 -14.30
N TYR A 648 8.87 19.85 -13.07
CA TYR A 648 7.90 20.21 -12.04
C TYR A 648 8.12 21.63 -11.57
N THR A 649 7.03 22.38 -11.35
CA THR A 649 7.01 23.57 -10.50
C THR A 649 6.30 23.20 -9.21
N ILE A 650 7.01 23.26 -8.09
CA ILE A 650 6.50 22.96 -6.78
C ILE A 650 6.37 24.25 -5.99
N ASN A 651 5.21 24.50 -5.41
CA ASN A 651 4.94 25.64 -4.55
C ASN A 651 4.55 25.18 -3.13
N ASN A 652 4.72 26.07 -2.17
CA ASN A 652 4.24 25.86 -0.81
C ASN A 652 2.71 25.74 -0.80
N ILE A 653 2.18 24.89 0.07
CA ILE A 653 0.74 24.81 0.30
C ILE A 653 0.28 26.10 0.98
N PRO A 654 -0.72 26.83 0.42
CA PRO A 654 -1.20 28.06 1.02
C PRO A 654 -1.71 27.85 2.46
N GLY A 655 -1.22 28.66 3.39
CA GLY A 655 -1.64 28.59 4.80
C GLY A 655 -0.99 27.48 5.63
N ALA A 656 -0.17 26.62 5.03
CA ALA A 656 0.62 25.67 5.80
C ALA A 656 1.82 26.37 6.43
N SER A 657 1.95 26.28 7.74
CA SER A 657 3.14 26.72 8.45
C SER A 657 4.29 25.74 8.24
N GLY A 658 5.51 26.24 8.07
CA GLY A 658 6.70 25.39 8.09
C GLY A 658 6.86 24.74 9.47
N HIS A 659 7.09 23.46 9.50
CA HIS A 659 7.32 22.70 10.73
C HIS A 659 8.84 22.56 10.95
N ALA A 660 9.36 23.03 12.06
CA ALA A 660 10.70 22.68 12.50
C ALA A 660 10.61 21.33 13.23
N LEU A 661 11.09 20.28 12.59
CA LEU A 661 11.05 18.91 13.14
C LEU A 661 12.24 18.61 14.06
N SER A 662 13.35 19.35 13.89
CA SER A 662 14.51 19.36 14.76
C SER A 662 15.38 20.56 14.39
N SER A 663 16.48 20.79 15.11
CA SER A 663 17.46 21.84 14.79
C SER A 663 18.03 21.73 13.35
N ASN A 664 17.87 20.61 12.67
CA ASN A 664 18.44 20.32 11.36
C ASN A 664 17.41 20.02 10.25
N TYR A 665 16.10 19.95 10.58
CA TYR A 665 15.06 19.61 9.62
C TYR A 665 13.87 20.54 9.78
N SER A 666 13.65 21.41 8.84
CA SER A 666 12.37 22.09 8.67
C SER A 666 11.60 21.48 7.52
N TYR A 667 10.32 21.26 7.74
CA TYR A 667 9.37 20.69 6.78
C TYR A 667 8.45 21.79 6.28
N ILE A 668 8.54 22.12 5.01
CA ILE A 668 7.57 22.99 4.35
C ILE A 668 6.81 22.12 3.36
N PRO A 669 5.51 21.85 3.58
CA PRO A 669 4.73 21.03 2.67
C PRO A 669 4.52 21.79 1.35
N GLY A 670 4.69 21.05 0.25
CA GLY A 670 4.50 21.58 -1.11
C GLY A 670 3.40 20.84 -1.85
N PHE A 671 2.97 21.43 -2.96
CA PHE A 671 2.17 20.79 -3.98
C PHE A 671 2.76 21.04 -5.36
N VAL A 672 2.58 20.11 -6.26
CA VAL A 672 3.01 20.27 -7.66
C VAL A 672 1.99 21.16 -8.35
N GLN A 673 2.34 22.42 -8.60
CA GLN A 673 1.47 23.36 -9.31
C GLN A 673 1.46 23.11 -10.82
N PHE A 674 2.61 22.76 -11.37
CA PHE A 674 2.76 22.56 -12.81
C PHE A 674 3.64 21.35 -13.09
N THR A 675 3.21 20.54 -14.06
CA THR A 675 3.97 19.41 -14.59
C THR A 675 4.07 19.54 -16.10
N LYS A 676 5.26 19.38 -16.64
CA LYS A 676 5.51 19.24 -18.07
C LYS A 676 6.13 17.88 -18.34
N GLN A 677 5.44 17.07 -19.11
CA GLN A 677 5.89 15.76 -19.58
C GLN A 677 6.25 15.85 -21.05
N THR A 678 7.46 15.44 -21.40
CA THR A 678 7.92 15.36 -22.79
C THR A 678 8.23 13.91 -23.14
N SER A 679 7.48 13.33 -24.05
CA SER A 679 7.67 11.94 -24.51
C SER A 679 8.26 11.94 -25.93
N THR A 680 9.35 11.20 -26.11
CA THR A 680 10.04 11.03 -27.38
C THR A 680 10.07 9.55 -27.74
N VAL A 681 9.41 9.16 -28.83
CA VAL A 681 9.39 7.78 -29.35
C VAL A 681 10.28 7.71 -30.58
N LYS A 682 11.17 6.72 -30.64
CA LYS A 682 12.11 6.50 -31.76
C LYS A 682 11.51 5.56 -32.81
N TYR A 683 11.65 5.93 -34.08
CA TYR A 683 11.27 5.12 -35.22
C TYR A 683 12.47 5.08 -36.21
N GLY A 684 13.40 4.17 -35.99
CA GLY A 684 14.65 4.12 -36.69
C GLY A 684 15.48 5.40 -36.47
N SER A 685 15.75 6.17 -37.53
CA SER A 685 16.47 7.46 -37.45
C SER A 685 15.57 8.65 -37.09
N SER A 686 14.25 8.53 -37.18
CA SER A 686 13.29 9.59 -36.85
C SER A 686 12.80 9.49 -35.39
N SER A 687 12.19 10.57 -34.90
CA SER A 687 11.54 10.57 -33.59
C SER A 687 10.26 11.39 -33.62
N GLN A 688 9.27 10.94 -32.86
CA GLN A 688 8.06 11.70 -32.58
C GLN A 688 8.12 12.24 -31.15
N VAL A 689 7.86 13.54 -31.01
CA VAL A 689 7.85 14.22 -29.73
C VAL A 689 6.44 14.69 -29.41
N THR A 690 5.92 14.29 -28.26
CA THR A 690 4.67 14.82 -27.69
C THR A 690 4.95 15.50 -26.37
N ARG A 691 4.21 16.56 -26.07
CA ARG A 691 4.34 17.29 -24.79
C ARG A 691 2.98 17.42 -24.14
N ASN A 692 2.91 17.09 -22.86
CA ASN A 692 1.73 17.27 -22.03
C ASN A 692 2.07 18.19 -20.86
N GLU A 693 1.34 19.28 -20.71
CA GLU A 693 1.49 20.26 -19.64
C GLU A 693 0.21 20.23 -18.78
N VAL A 694 0.35 20.17 -17.47
CA VAL A 694 -0.77 20.10 -16.53
C VAL A 694 -0.58 21.16 -15.45
N THR A 695 -1.63 21.91 -15.17
CA THR A 695 -1.66 22.91 -14.08
C THR A 695 -2.67 22.48 -13.02
N ILE A 696 -2.27 22.55 -11.76
CA ILE A 696 -3.05 22.19 -10.58
C ILE A 696 -3.41 23.44 -9.79
N SER A 697 -4.66 23.53 -9.32
CA SER A 697 -5.13 24.59 -8.44
C SER A 697 -4.53 24.47 -7.04
N PRO A 698 -4.10 25.59 -6.41
CA PRO A 698 -3.73 25.60 -4.99
C PRO A 698 -4.94 25.45 -4.05
N ASP A 699 -6.16 25.68 -4.54
CA ASP A 699 -7.35 25.76 -3.72
C ASP A 699 -7.95 24.38 -3.41
N ASN A 700 -7.92 23.45 -4.39
CA ASN A 700 -8.49 22.10 -4.24
C ASN A 700 -7.51 20.97 -4.66
N PHE A 701 -6.29 21.29 -5.12
CA PHE A 701 -5.28 20.37 -5.66
C PHE A 701 -5.78 19.54 -6.84
N GLN A 702 -6.73 20.06 -7.60
CA GLN A 702 -7.25 19.45 -8.80
C GLN A 702 -6.67 20.10 -10.05
N GLN A 703 -6.66 19.36 -11.15
CA GLN A 703 -6.23 19.85 -12.44
C GLN A 703 -7.20 20.93 -12.94
N ILE A 704 -6.70 22.14 -13.18
CA ILE A 704 -7.48 23.26 -13.76
C ILE A 704 -7.22 23.43 -15.25
N SER A 705 -6.07 22.96 -15.74
CA SER A 705 -5.80 22.95 -17.17
C SER A 705 -4.84 21.84 -17.56
N SER A 706 -4.95 21.41 -18.82
CA SER A 706 -3.92 20.61 -19.50
C SER A 706 -3.75 21.09 -20.93
N LYS A 707 -2.53 20.88 -21.46
CA LYS A 707 -2.15 21.23 -22.84
C LYS A 707 -1.34 20.12 -23.43
N LEU A 708 -1.90 19.45 -24.45
CA LEU A 708 -1.23 18.42 -25.22
C LEU A 708 -0.76 19.03 -26.54
N ILE A 709 0.52 18.91 -26.84
CA ILE A 709 1.12 19.29 -28.12
C ILE A 709 1.59 18.01 -28.79
N THR A 710 0.99 17.69 -29.93
CA THR A 710 1.35 16.51 -30.71
C THR A 710 2.65 16.75 -31.51
N HIS A 711 3.22 15.68 -32.03
CA HIS A 711 4.43 15.78 -32.87
C HIS A 711 4.23 16.58 -34.16
N ASN A 712 3.00 16.72 -34.65
CA ASN A 712 2.64 17.55 -35.80
C ASN A 712 2.46 19.01 -35.45
N GLY A 713 2.47 19.35 -34.18
CA GLY A 713 2.26 20.71 -33.68
C GLY A 713 0.81 21.03 -33.36
N ASP A 714 -0.13 20.07 -33.48
CA ASP A 714 -1.54 20.28 -33.06
C ASP A 714 -1.59 20.44 -31.55
N ILE A 715 -2.40 21.39 -31.11
CA ILE A 715 -2.55 21.77 -29.71
C ILE A 715 -3.96 21.44 -29.25
N GLN A 716 -4.07 20.63 -28.23
CA GLN A 716 -5.32 20.39 -27.48
C GLN A 716 -5.20 20.95 -26.07
N GLU A 717 -6.10 21.82 -25.69
CA GLU A 717 -6.14 22.44 -24.36
C GLU A 717 -7.47 22.10 -23.69
N THR A 718 -7.41 21.71 -22.41
CA THR A 718 -8.60 21.47 -21.58
C THR A 718 -8.53 22.38 -20.37
N PHE A 719 -9.61 23.05 -20.06
CA PHE A 719 -9.80 23.90 -18.87
C PHE A 719 -10.96 23.35 -18.04
N ILE A 720 -10.75 23.26 -16.73
CA ILE A 720 -11.70 22.66 -15.80
C ILE A 720 -11.99 23.67 -14.68
N LYS A 721 -13.26 23.83 -14.34
CA LYS A 721 -13.70 24.62 -13.19
C LYS A 721 -14.44 23.77 -12.18
N TYR A 722 -14.27 24.11 -10.91
CA TYR A 722 -14.81 23.44 -9.75
C TYR A 722 -15.74 24.38 -8.95
N ALA A 723 -16.30 23.89 -7.86
CA ALA A 723 -17.19 24.66 -7.01
C ALA A 723 -16.55 25.98 -6.49
N LEU A 724 -15.24 25.96 -6.20
CA LEU A 724 -14.50 27.13 -5.75
C LEU A 724 -14.40 28.19 -6.87
N ASP A 725 -14.14 27.78 -8.11
CA ASP A 725 -14.03 28.68 -9.27
C ASP A 725 -15.38 29.33 -9.64
N LEU A 726 -16.49 28.66 -9.32
CA LEU A 726 -17.86 29.12 -9.59
C LEU A 726 -18.51 29.77 -8.37
N ALA A 727 -17.82 29.83 -7.23
CA ALA A 727 -18.32 30.33 -5.95
C ALA A 727 -19.64 29.66 -5.50
N ASP A 728 -19.80 28.36 -5.79
CA ASP A 728 -20.96 27.60 -5.32
C ASP A 728 -20.82 27.29 -3.83
N THR A 729 -21.38 28.21 -3.00
CA THR A 729 -21.28 28.13 -1.54
C THR A 729 -21.89 26.87 -0.95
N ARG A 730 -22.90 26.28 -1.59
CA ARG A 730 -23.55 25.05 -1.13
C ARG A 730 -22.62 23.86 -1.26
N LEU A 731 -22.01 23.67 -2.44
CA LEU A 731 -21.03 22.61 -2.68
C LEU A 731 -19.75 22.79 -1.84
N ILE A 732 -19.26 24.04 -1.73
CA ILE A 732 -18.09 24.39 -0.90
C ILE A 732 -18.34 24.01 0.57
N ASN A 733 -19.49 24.36 1.14
CA ASN A 733 -19.84 24.06 2.52
C ASN A 733 -19.91 22.54 2.78
N ALA A 734 -20.34 21.76 1.79
CA ALA A 734 -20.36 20.31 1.82
C ALA A 734 -18.99 19.67 1.53
N ASN A 735 -17.94 20.47 1.30
CA ASN A 735 -16.62 20.05 0.86
C ASN A 735 -16.61 19.27 -0.48
N ILE A 736 -17.58 19.54 -1.36
CA ILE A 736 -17.62 19.01 -2.72
C ILE A 736 -16.83 19.96 -3.63
N ILE A 737 -15.50 19.84 -3.59
CA ILE A 737 -14.60 20.80 -4.23
C ILE A 737 -13.72 20.16 -5.31
N SER A 738 -13.74 18.84 -5.47
CA SER A 738 -12.93 18.09 -6.44
C SER A 738 -13.72 17.58 -7.65
N ILE A 739 -15.05 17.79 -7.67
CA ILE A 739 -15.89 17.36 -8.78
C ILE A 739 -15.89 18.42 -9.88
N PRO A 740 -15.50 18.08 -11.14
CA PRO A 740 -15.56 19.01 -12.26
C PRO A 740 -16.98 19.48 -12.56
N LEU A 741 -17.19 20.78 -12.58
CA LEU A 741 -18.49 21.40 -12.89
C LEU A 741 -18.55 21.95 -14.32
N GLU A 742 -17.46 22.54 -14.82
CA GLU A 742 -17.36 23.00 -16.20
C GLU A 742 -16.05 22.52 -16.81
N THR A 743 -16.11 22.05 -18.06
CA THR A 743 -14.93 21.65 -18.84
C THR A 743 -15.02 22.29 -20.22
N VAL A 744 -13.92 22.92 -20.66
CA VAL A 744 -13.81 23.48 -22.00
C VAL A 744 -12.58 22.86 -22.67
N THR A 745 -12.77 22.24 -23.81
CA THR A 745 -11.69 21.71 -24.65
C THR A 745 -11.55 22.57 -25.89
N LYS A 746 -10.31 22.95 -26.19
CA LYS A 746 -9.91 23.69 -27.40
C LYS A 746 -9.01 22.84 -28.26
N GLU A 747 -9.11 23.00 -29.57
CA GLU A 747 -8.19 22.42 -30.55
C GLU A 747 -7.61 23.55 -31.41
N ASN A 748 -6.29 23.70 -31.39
CA ASN A 748 -5.57 24.78 -32.07
C ASN A 748 -6.11 26.22 -31.78
N GLY A 749 -6.65 26.41 -30.55
CA GLY A 749 -7.19 27.69 -30.10
C GLY A 749 -8.70 27.82 -30.22
N ASP A 750 -9.36 27.05 -31.08
CA ASP A 750 -10.81 27.07 -31.26
C ASP A 750 -11.50 26.15 -30.22
N ILE A 751 -12.66 26.56 -29.70
CA ILE A 751 -13.44 25.74 -28.80
C ILE A 751 -14.02 24.54 -29.58
N PHE A 752 -13.59 23.35 -29.18
CA PHE A 752 -14.01 22.08 -29.75
C PHE A 752 -15.20 21.47 -29.03
N ALA A 753 -15.19 21.54 -27.70
CA ALA A 753 -16.26 20.99 -26.87
C ALA A 753 -16.36 21.74 -25.53
N THR A 754 -17.56 21.83 -25.01
CA THR A 754 -17.81 22.23 -23.61
C THR A 754 -18.71 21.23 -22.92
N GLY A 755 -18.54 21.08 -21.61
CA GLY A 755 -19.38 20.26 -20.76
C GLY A 755 -19.63 20.97 -19.45
N LYS A 756 -20.86 20.89 -18.96
CA LYS A 756 -21.26 21.42 -17.66
C LYS A 756 -22.14 20.44 -16.91
N THR A 757 -21.78 20.14 -15.67
CA THR A 757 -22.60 19.39 -14.73
C THR A 757 -23.31 20.36 -13.82
N VAL A 758 -24.63 20.30 -13.77
CA VAL A 758 -25.48 21.22 -13.01
C VAL A 758 -26.00 20.53 -11.75
N TYR A 759 -25.91 21.24 -10.62
CA TYR A 759 -26.46 20.85 -9.32
C TYR A 759 -27.58 21.86 -8.95
N GLY A 760 -28.69 21.89 -9.73
CA GLY A 760 -29.72 22.90 -9.66
C GLY A 760 -30.73 22.72 -8.52
N ASP A 761 -30.91 21.51 -8.00
CA ASP A 761 -31.82 21.24 -6.89
C ASP A 761 -31.08 21.46 -5.54
N THR A 762 -31.68 22.24 -4.66
CA THR A 762 -31.15 22.57 -3.34
C THR A 762 -31.44 21.53 -2.25
N SER A 763 -32.34 20.58 -2.55
CA SER A 763 -32.79 19.56 -1.60
C SER A 763 -31.77 18.39 -1.47
N HIS A 764 -30.87 18.23 -2.46
CA HIS A 764 -29.89 17.15 -2.48
C HIS A 764 -28.59 17.58 -3.17
N PHE A 765 -27.55 16.73 -3.08
CA PHE A 765 -26.24 16.94 -3.69
C PHE A 765 -26.01 16.03 -4.93
N TYR A 766 -27.07 15.68 -5.66
CA TYR A 766 -26.96 14.94 -6.91
C TYR A 766 -27.07 15.91 -8.11
N PRO A 767 -26.40 15.58 -9.24
CA PRO A 767 -26.51 16.41 -10.44
C PRO A 767 -27.94 16.42 -10.99
N THR A 768 -28.35 17.53 -11.60
CA THR A 768 -29.68 17.70 -12.20
C THR A 768 -29.60 17.72 -13.72
N ALA A 769 -28.44 18.05 -14.32
CA ALA A 769 -28.29 18.04 -15.78
C ALA A 769 -26.82 17.94 -16.18
N ILE A 770 -26.61 17.41 -17.41
CA ILE A 770 -25.38 17.57 -18.19
C ILE A 770 -25.72 18.40 -19.43
N ILE A 771 -25.01 19.52 -19.58
CA ILE A 771 -25.14 20.45 -20.70
C ILE A 771 -23.84 20.40 -21.51
N THR A 772 -23.94 20.37 -22.82
CA THR A 772 -22.81 20.57 -23.73
C THR A 772 -23.14 21.72 -24.70
N THR A 773 -22.19 22.21 -25.44
CA THR A 773 -22.44 23.14 -26.53
C THR A 773 -22.31 22.44 -27.88
N ASP A 774 -23.11 22.88 -28.84
CA ASP A 774 -22.93 22.52 -30.25
C ASP A 774 -21.69 23.25 -30.84
N LEU A 775 -21.39 23.00 -32.13
CA LEU A 775 -20.28 23.68 -32.84
C LEU A 775 -20.52 25.21 -32.98
N ALA A 776 -21.76 25.68 -32.90
CA ALA A 776 -22.10 27.10 -32.91
C ALA A 776 -22.10 27.72 -31.49
N GLN A 777 -21.65 26.97 -30.47
CA GLN A 777 -21.58 27.35 -29.06
C GLN A 777 -22.95 27.55 -28.39
N ASN A 778 -24.06 27.00 -28.95
CA ASN A 778 -25.34 27.01 -28.29
C ASN A 778 -25.42 25.90 -27.24
N PRO A 779 -25.85 26.18 -26.02
CA PRO A 779 -26.00 25.17 -24.97
C PRO A 779 -27.13 24.19 -25.31
N GLU A 780 -26.85 22.91 -25.16
CA GLU A 780 -27.80 21.81 -25.35
C GLU A 780 -27.79 20.89 -24.15
N ASN A 781 -28.94 20.61 -23.56
CA ASN A 781 -29.09 19.57 -22.56
C ASN A 781 -28.86 18.22 -23.20
N GLN A 782 -27.78 17.53 -22.83
CA GLN A 782 -27.54 16.15 -23.27
C GLN A 782 -28.40 15.16 -22.46
N MET A 783 -28.60 15.46 -21.19
CA MET A 783 -29.42 14.68 -20.27
C MET A 783 -29.84 15.54 -19.08
N THR A 784 -31.08 15.39 -18.66
CA THR A 784 -31.54 15.86 -17.34
C THR A 784 -31.75 14.68 -16.40
N PHE A 785 -31.48 14.87 -15.12
CA PHE A 785 -31.73 13.92 -14.05
C PHE A 785 -32.89 14.45 -13.25
N ASP A 786 -34.10 13.98 -13.58
CA ASP A 786 -35.32 14.65 -13.20
C ASP A 786 -35.82 14.26 -11.82
N VAL A 787 -35.62 12.98 -11.43
CA VAL A 787 -36.15 12.46 -10.16
C VAL A 787 -35.15 11.51 -9.53
N TYR A 788 -34.87 11.71 -8.26
CA TYR A 788 -34.14 10.79 -7.39
C TYR A 788 -35.08 10.28 -6.29
N ASP A 789 -34.89 9.04 -5.86
CA ASP A 789 -35.59 8.49 -4.70
C ASP A 789 -34.93 8.90 -3.37
N ASN A 790 -35.48 8.45 -2.25
CA ASN A 790 -34.96 8.74 -0.92
C ASN A 790 -33.64 8.05 -0.58
N GLN A 791 -33.19 7.11 -1.40
CA GLN A 791 -31.88 6.47 -1.29
C GLN A 791 -30.82 7.12 -2.21
N GLY A 792 -31.22 8.09 -3.02
CA GLY A 792 -30.38 8.76 -4.01
C GLY A 792 -30.26 8.01 -5.33
N ASN A 793 -31.10 7.02 -5.58
CA ASN A 793 -31.13 6.37 -6.88
C ASN A 793 -31.81 7.26 -7.91
N LEU A 794 -31.24 7.32 -9.12
CA LEU A 794 -31.86 8.02 -10.24
C LEU A 794 -33.08 7.23 -10.73
N VAL A 795 -34.25 7.80 -10.57
CA VAL A 795 -35.53 7.19 -10.92
C VAL A 795 -35.98 7.61 -12.31
N GLN A 796 -35.74 8.89 -12.68
CA GLN A 796 -36.04 9.40 -14.00
C GLN A 796 -34.94 10.27 -14.55
N SER A 797 -34.58 10.04 -15.79
CA SER A 797 -33.74 10.94 -16.60
C SER A 797 -34.43 11.21 -17.94
N THR A 798 -34.12 12.34 -18.57
CA THR A 798 -34.59 12.68 -19.90
C THR A 798 -33.40 12.93 -20.82
N ASP A 799 -33.40 12.28 -22.01
CA ASP A 799 -32.32 12.40 -22.98
C ASP A 799 -32.41 13.72 -23.79
N LYS A 800 -31.45 13.99 -24.66
CA LYS A 800 -31.37 15.15 -25.54
C LYS A 800 -32.61 15.30 -26.45
N ALA A 801 -33.23 14.19 -26.86
CA ALA A 801 -34.41 14.17 -27.72
C ALA A 801 -35.69 14.42 -26.95
N GLY A 802 -35.60 14.58 -25.64
CA GLY A 802 -36.77 14.81 -24.76
C GLY A 802 -37.48 13.52 -24.36
N ASN A 803 -36.85 12.34 -24.59
CA ASN A 803 -37.42 11.08 -24.18
C ASN A 803 -37.13 10.80 -22.70
N PRO A 804 -38.12 10.70 -21.83
CA PRO A 804 -37.92 10.28 -20.46
C PRO A 804 -37.58 8.78 -20.40
N VAL A 805 -36.70 8.42 -19.49
CA VAL A 805 -36.34 7.04 -19.14
C VAL A 805 -36.59 6.88 -17.65
N THR A 806 -37.59 6.08 -17.31
CA THR A 806 -37.88 5.74 -15.92
C THR A 806 -37.28 4.43 -15.54
N THR A 807 -36.54 4.40 -14.44
CA THR A 807 -35.96 3.20 -13.84
C THR A 807 -36.77 2.78 -12.62
N ILE A 808 -37.26 1.55 -12.63
CA ILE A 808 -37.97 0.95 -11.51
C ILE A 808 -36.93 0.20 -10.65
N TRP A 809 -36.71 0.65 -9.44
CA TRP A 809 -35.81 0.04 -8.47
C TRP A 809 -36.54 -0.96 -7.59
N GLY A 810 -35.98 -2.18 -7.53
CA GLY A 810 -36.47 -3.30 -6.72
C GLY A 810 -35.38 -3.81 -5.78
N TYR A 811 -35.53 -5.04 -5.30
CA TYR A 811 -34.55 -5.64 -4.35
C TYR A 811 -34.27 -4.71 -3.18
N ASN A 812 -35.33 -4.16 -2.58
CA ASN A 812 -35.29 -3.13 -1.52
C ASN A 812 -34.53 -1.86 -1.95
N GLN A 813 -34.82 -1.37 -3.14
CA GLN A 813 -34.20 -0.17 -3.76
C GLN A 813 -32.69 -0.29 -4.02
N THR A 814 -32.15 -1.52 -4.18
CA THR A 814 -30.70 -1.72 -4.40
C THR A 814 -30.34 -2.10 -5.83
N LEU A 815 -31.29 -2.60 -6.63
CA LEU A 815 -31.06 -3.04 -8.00
C LEU A 815 -32.20 -2.61 -8.93
N PRO A 816 -31.89 -2.18 -10.20
CA PRO A 816 -32.91 -1.78 -11.16
C PRO A 816 -33.57 -3.02 -11.78
N VAL A 817 -34.91 -3.17 -11.66
CA VAL A 817 -35.65 -4.33 -12.17
C VAL A 817 -36.32 -4.10 -13.51
N ALA A 818 -36.60 -2.83 -13.84
CA ALA A 818 -37.11 -2.48 -15.17
C ALA A 818 -36.69 -1.07 -15.58
N GLN A 819 -36.58 -0.87 -16.88
CA GLN A 819 -36.34 0.41 -17.51
C GLN A 819 -37.47 0.67 -18.53
N ILE A 820 -38.12 1.84 -18.42
CA ILE A 820 -39.26 2.22 -19.24
C ILE A 820 -38.95 3.52 -19.97
N THR A 821 -38.63 3.39 -21.27
CA THR A 821 -38.31 4.53 -22.12
C THR A 821 -39.59 5.11 -22.72
N GLY A 822 -39.75 6.43 -22.64
CA GLY A 822 -40.87 7.19 -23.10
C GLY A 822 -41.87 7.61 -22.00
N ALA A 823 -41.84 6.96 -20.82
CA ALA A 823 -42.74 7.27 -19.71
C ALA A 823 -42.04 8.13 -18.64
N LYS A 824 -42.79 9.10 -18.08
CA LYS A 824 -42.34 9.84 -16.87
C LYS A 824 -42.72 9.05 -15.62
N TYR A 825 -41.85 9.10 -14.62
CA TYR A 825 -42.05 8.37 -13.35
C TYR A 825 -43.40 8.69 -12.68
N ASN A 826 -43.75 9.96 -12.56
CA ASN A 826 -44.98 10.37 -11.90
C ASN A 826 -46.25 9.83 -12.58
N ASP A 827 -46.19 9.55 -13.88
CA ASP A 827 -47.35 9.06 -14.65
C ASP A 827 -47.56 7.53 -14.42
N ILE A 828 -46.53 6.83 -14.00
CA ILE A 828 -46.56 5.35 -13.92
C ILE A 828 -46.32 4.80 -12.50
N ALA A 829 -45.73 5.58 -11.59
CA ALA A 829 -45.33 5.09 -10.26
C ALA A 829 -46.52 4.54 -9.44
N SER A 830 -47.74 5.09 -9.61
CA SER A 830 -48.94 4.65 -8.90
C SER A 830 -49.62 3.43 -9.53
N LEU A 831 -49.14 2.94 -10.69
CA LEU A 831 -49.76 1.80 -11.35
C LEU A 831 -49.55 0.51 -10.52
N SER A 832 -50.63 -0.25 -10.35
CA SER A 832 -50.60 -1.51 -9.58
C SER A 832 -49.56 -2.54 -10.14
N VAL A 833 -49.31 -2.53 -11.46
CA VAL A 833 -48.32 -3.41 -12.11
C VAL A 833 -46.90 -3.01 -11.77
N VAL A 834 -46.62 -1.72 -11.54
CA VAL A 834 -45.31 -1.23 -11.07
C VAL A 834 -45.07 -1.67 -9.63
N THR A 835 -46.05 -1.43 -8.75
CA THR A 835 -46.00 -1.86 -7.34
C THR A 835 -45.87 -3.38 -7.23
N ALA A 836 -46.59 -4.15 -8.07
CA ALA A 836 -46.49 -5.60 -8.11
C ALA A 836 -45.07 -6.09 -8.50
N ALA A 837 -44.43 -5.45 -9.50
CA ALA A 837 -43.10 -5.75 -9.92
C ALA A 837 -42.05 -5.46 -8.81
N ILE A 838 -42.18 -4.33 -8.09
CA ILE A 838 -41.30 -3.98 -6.97
C ILE A 838 -41.47 -5.00 -5.84
N ASN A 839 -42.74 -5.31 -5.44
CA ASN A 839 -43.00 -6.29 -4.37
C ASN A 839 -42.43 -7.68 -4.72
N ALA A 840 -42.74 -8.15 -5.94
CA ALA A 840 -42.22 -9.45 -6.39
C ALA A 840 -40.65 -9.50 -6.40
N SER A 841 -39.98 -8.39 -6.72
CA SER A 841 -38.52 -8.33 -6.65
C SER A 841 -38.00 -8.33 -5.21
N ASN A 842 -38.74 -7.78 -4.24
CA ASN A 842 -38.40 -7.83 -2.83
C ASN A 842 -38.62 -9.25 -2.27
N ASP A 843 -39.67 -9.92 -2.72
CA ASP A 843 -39.94 -11.32 -2.36
C ASP A 843 -38.86 -12.25 -2.96
N ASP A 844 -38.40 -12.00 -4.20
CA ASP A 844 -37.30 -12.72 -4.81
C ASP A 844 -35.95 -12.46 -4.09
N ALA A 845 -35.72 -11.22 -3.65
CA ALA A 845 -34.57 -10.91 -2.81
C ALA A 845 -34.60 -11.72 -1.49
N ALA A 846 -35.76 -11.90 -0.90
CA ALA A 846 -35.92 -12.67 0.32
C ALA A 846 -35.76 -14.18 0.10
N ASP A 847 -36.32 -14.71 -0.99
CA ASP A 847 -36.20 -16.13 -1.37
C ASP A 847 -36.14 -16.28 -2.89
N PRO A 848 -35.00 -16.77 -3.46
CA PRO A 848 -34.83 -16.98 -4.89
C PRO A 848 -35.87 -17.95 -5.54
N ALA A 849 -36.60 -18.73 -4.74
CA ALA A 849 -37.70 -19.53 -5.23
C ALA A 849 -38.83 -18.67 -5.85
N ASN A 850 -38.88 -17.38 -5.51
CA ASN A 850 -39.88 -16.43 -6.02
C ASN A 850 -39.52 -15.82 -7.39
N GLU A 851 -38.38 -16.15 -7.99
CA GLU A 851 -37.96 -15.59 -9.28
C GLU A 851 -38.98 -15.81 -10.40
N ALA A 852 -39.69 -16.94 -10.42
CA ALA A 852 -40.74 -17.23 -11.39
C ALA A 852 -41.92 -16.26 -11.22
N ALA A 853 -42.30 -15.89 -9.99
CA ALA A 853 -43.32 -14.91 -9.70
C ALA A 853 -42.88 -13.50 -10.14
N LEU A 854 -41.61 -13.14 -9.89
CA LEU A 854 -41.01 -11.88 -10.35
C LEU A 854 -41.03 -11.79 -11.90
N LEU A 855 -40.61 -12.82 -12.59
CA LEU A 855 -40.65 -12.86 -14.07
C LEU A 855 -42.08 -12.68 -14.58
N THR A 856 -43.08 -13.26 -13.91
CA THR A 856 -44.51 -13.07 -14.25
C THR A 856 -44.93 -11.63 -14.03
N ALA A 857 -44.57 -11.02 -12.91
CA ALA A 857 -44.89 -9.62 -12.59
C ALA A 857 -44.27 -8.65 -13.61
N LEU A 858 -42.96 -8.90 -13.98
CA LEU A 858 -42.24 -8.09 -14.97
C LEU A 858 -42.86 -8.25 -16.38
N ASN A 859 -43.33 -9.44 -16.74
CA ASN A 859 -44.05 -9.66 -18.01
C ASN A 859 -45.41 -8.96 -18.00
N ASN A 860 -46.13 -9.00 -16.88
CA ASN A 860 -47.40 -8.26 -16.75
C ASN A 860 -47.16 -6.73 -16.81
N LEU A 861 -46.10 -6.21 -16.22
CA LEU A 861 -45.66 -4.83 -16.36
C LEU A 861 -45.44 -4.49 -17.84
N ARG A 862 -44.70 -5.32 -18.59
CA ARG A 862 -44.41 -5.11 -20.03
C ARG A 862 -45.69 -5.10 -20.89
N LEU A 863 -46.66 -5.92 -20.56
CA LEU A 863 -47.88 -6.12 -21.33
C LEU A 863 -49.05 -5.24 -20.86
N ALA A 864 -48.84 -4.42 -19.82
CA ALA A 864 -49.91 -3.60 -19.24
C ALA A 864 -50.50 -2.63 -20.27
N PRO A 865 -51.86 -2.56 -20.42
CA PRO A 865 -52.50 -1.65 -21.35
C PRO A 865 -52.09 -0.19 -21.18
N GLN A 866 -51.87 0.25 -19.93
CA GLN A 866 -51.49 1.61 -19.56
C GLN A 866 -50.04 1.95 -20.03
N LEU A 867 -49.23 0.95 -20.34
CA LEU A 867 -47.84 1.08 -20.74
C LEU A 867 -47.60 0.72 -22.21
N GLN A 868 -48.69 0.50 -22.98
CA GLN A 868 -48.60 0.28 -24.41
C GLN A 868 -48.00 1.48 -25.15
N GLY A 869 -47.01 1.25 -26.00
CA GLY A 869 -46.30 2.29 -26.73
C GLY A 869 -44.95 2.70 -26.09
N TYR A 870 -44.66 2.25 -24.90
CA TYR A 870 -43.36 2.45 -24.26
C TYR A 870 -42.43 1.24 -24.50
N ILE A 871 -41.14 1.52 -24.48
CA ILE A 871 -40.09 0.47 -24.59
C ILE A 871 -39.73 0.01 -23.18
N ILE A 872 -40.06 -1.25 -22.85
CA ILE A 872 -39.80 -1.79 -21.51
C ILE A 872 -38.80 -2.93 -21.58
N THR A 873 -37.69 -2.80 -20.86
CA THR A 873 -36.73 -3.88 -20.60
C THR A 873 -36.74 -4.22 -19.12
N ALA A 874 -36.47 -5.48 -18.77
CA ALA A 874 -36.47 -5.90 -17.38
C ALA A 874 -35.31 -6.84 -17.09
N THR A 875 -34.87 -6.86 -15.82
CA THR A 875 -33.75 -7.66 -15.36
C THR A 875 -34.05 -8.22 -13.97
N THR A 876 -33.68 -9.49 -13.76
CA THR A 876 -33.73 -10.11 -12.43
C THR A 876 -32.31 -10.46 -11.96
N TYR A 877 -32.14 -10.64 -10.65
CA TYR A 877 -30.82 -10.79 -10.05
C TYR A 877 -30.78 -11.86 -8.95
N ASP A 878 -29.65 -12.54 -8.81
CA ASP A 878 -29.24 -13.12 -7.52
C ASP A 878 -28.32 -12.10 -6.82
N PRO A 879 -28.77 -11.41 -5.75
CA PRO A 879 -28.02 -10.33 -5.12
C PRO A 879 -26.60 -10.73 -4.74
N LEU A 880 -25.61 -9.88 -5.07
CA LEU A 880 -24.17 -10.10 -4.90
C LEU A 880 -23.57 -11.19 -5.79
N ILE A 881 -24.35 -11.86 -6.64
CA ILE A 881 -23.88 -12.85 -7.63
C ILE A 881 -23.93 -12.28 -9.04
N GLY A 882 -25.14 -11.85 -9.49
CA GLY A 882 -25.28 -11.31 -10.82
C GLY A 882 -26.71 -11.36 -11.36
N VAL A 883 -26.83 -11.03 -12.66
CA VAL A 883 -28.08 -11.06 -13.41
C VAL A 883 -28.52 -12.51 -13.63
N THR A 884 -29.76 -12.84 -13.27
CA THR A 884 -30.34 -14.17 -13.50
C THR A 884 -31.16 -14.22 -14.79
N ASN A 885 -31.90 -13.15 -15.12
CA ASN A 885 -32.59 -13.05 -16.41
C ASN A 885 -32.57 -11.61 -16.93
N THR A 886 -32.61 -11.51 -18.27
CA THR A 886 -32.91 -10.27 -18.99
C THR A 886 -34.11 -10.48 -19.90
N LEU A 887 -35.04 -9.52 -19.90
CA LEU A 887 -36.18 -9.47 -20.83
C LEU A 887 -36.01 -8.25 -21.73
N SER A 888 -35.90 -8.51 -23.03
CA SER A 888 -35.91 -7.43 -24.03
C SER A 888 -37.32 -6.80 -24.17
N ALA A 889 -37.39 -5.64 -24.81
CA ALA A 889 -38.66 -5.00 -25.13
C ALA A 889 -39.60 -5.90 -25.95
N GLY A 890 -39.07 -6.73 -26.83
CA GLY A 890 -39.82 -7.72 -27.61
C GLY A 890 -40.23 -8.98 -26.82
N GLY A 891 -39.91 -9.05 -25.52
CA GLY A 891 -40.26 -10.21 -24.67
C GLY A 891 -39.29 -11.39 -24.79
N ILE A 892 -38.18 -11.25 -25.50
CA ILE A 892 -37.15 -12.31 -25.57
C ILE A 892 -36.41 -12.34 -24.25
N ARG A 893 -36.46 -13.52 -23.63
CA ARG A 893 -35.73 -13.77 -22.35
C ARG A 893 -34.40 -14.47 -22.61
N GLN A 894 -33.39 -14.02 -21.95
CA GLN A 894 -32.13 -14.78 -21.72
C GLN A 894 -31.97 -15.04 -20.26
N SER A 895 -31.55 -16.26 -19.88
CA SER A 895 -31.26 -16.64 -18.51
C SER A 895 -29.77 -16.94 -18.31
N TYR A 896 -29.27 -16.64 -17.14
CA TYR A 896 -27.86 -16.72 -16.75
C TYR A 896 -27.73 -17.66 -15.55
N GLU A 897 -26.90 -18.67 -15.69
CA GLU A 897 -26.65 -19.66 -14.62
C GLU A 897 -25.23 -19.48 -14.11
N TYR A 898 -25.08 -19.57 -12.81
CA TYR A 898 -23.82 -19.39 -12.11
C TYR A 898 -23.41 -20.68 -11.37
N ASP A 899 -22.10 -20.91 -11.27
CA ASP A 899 -21.56 -21.97 -10.42
C ASP A 899 -21.57 -21.59 -8.92
N ALA A 900 -21.15 -22.51 -8.07
CA ALA A 900 -21.11 -22.27 -6.62
C ALA A 900 -20.16 -21.11 -6.23
N ALA A 901 -19.17 -20.81 -7.05
CA ALA A 901 -18.25 -19.68 -6.85
C ALA A 901 -18.79 -18.33 -7.37
N GLY A 902 -20.04 -18.30 -7.88
CA GLY A 902 -20.66 -17.09 -8.44
C GLY A 902 -20.15 -16.72 -9.84
N ARG A 903 -19.52 -17.66 -10.56
CA ARG A 903 -19.00 -17.41 -11.92
C ARG A 903 -20.04 -17.84 -12.96
N LEU A 904 -20.20 -17.04 -14.02
CA LEU A 904 -21.17 -17.33 -15.08
C LEU A 904 -20.86 -18.66 -15.79
N LEU A 905 -21.74 -19.64 -15.62
CA LEU A 905 -21.61 -20.97 -16.20
C LEU A 905 -22.25 -21.06 -17.59
N ARG A 906 -23.50 -20.59 -17.71
CA ARG A 906 -24.26 -20.68 -18.97
C ARG A 906 -25.15 -19.48 -19.20
N ILE A 907 -25.34 -19.20 -20.51
CA ILE A 907 -26.39 -18.28 -20.98
C ILE A 907 -27.34 -19.13 -21.83
N LYS A 908 -28.64 -19.05 -21.56
CA LYS A 908 -29.68 -19.79 -22.25
C LYS A 908 -30.71 -18.85 -22.88
N ASN A 909 -31.33 -19.29 -24.00
CA ASN A 909 -32.47 -18.58 -24.57
C ASN A 909 -33.79 -18.92 -23.85
N SER A 910 -34.92 -18.33 -24.33
CA SER A 910 -36.23 -18.54 -23.75
C SER A 910 -36.74 -19.99 -23.82
N GLN A 911 -36.19 -20.83 -24.71
CA GLN A 911 -36.47 -22.26 -24.82
C GLN A 911 -35.54 -23.13 -23.96
N GLY A 912 -34.65 -22.54 -23.19
CA GLY A 912 -33.67 -23.27 -22.34
C GLY A 912 -32.46 -23.82 -23.11
N GLN A 913 -32.28 -23.46 -24.38
CA GLN A 913 -31.12 -23.89 -25.19
C GLN A 913 -29.91 -23.04 -24.79
N VAL A 914 -28.76 -23.70 -24.63
CA VAL A 914 -27.51 -23.04 -24.30
C VAL A 914 -27.00 -22.21 -25.49
N LEU A 915 -26.85 -20.91 -25.29
CA LEU A 915 -26.28 -19.95 -26.23
C LEU A 915 -24.77 -19.83 -26.06
N LYS A 916 -24.33 -19.88 -24.80
CA LYS A 916 -22.92 -19.79 -24.41
C LYS A 916 -22.71 -20.61 -23.15
N GLU A 917 -21.59 -21.35 -23.09
CA GLU A 917 -21.13 -22.07 -21.91
C GLU A 917 -19.68 -21.70 -21.64
N ASN A 918 -19.35 -21.49 -20.35
CA ASN A 918 -18.01 -21.25 -19.85
C ASN A 918 -17.61 -22.44 -18.97
N GLN A 919 -16.41 -22.96 -19.18
CA GLN A 919 -15.81 -24.00 -18.34
C GLN A 919 -14.62 -23.43 -17.61
N TYR A 920 -14.56 -23.67 -16.31
CA TYR A 920 -13.50 -23.18 -15.43
C TYR A 920 -12.69 -24.37 -14.94
N ASN A 921 -11.47 -24.50 -15.45
CA ASN A 921 -10.59 -25.60 -15.08
C ASN A 921 -9.45 -25.06 -14.21
N TYR A 922 -9.35 -25.57 -13.00
CA TYR A 922 -8.20 -25.36 -12.13
C TYR A 922 -7.46 -26.68 -11.97
N LYS A 923 -6.14 -26.63 -12.01
CA LYS A 923 -5.31 -27.79 -11.75
C LYS A 923 -5.35 -28.05 -10.23
N HIS A 924 -5.92 -29.20 -9.86
CA HIS A 924 -6.02 -29.65 -8.44
C HIS A 924 -4.71 -30.27 -7.95
#